data_485a2aebaecc63e95b38e7f28c479cea
#
_entry.id   485a2aebaecc63e95b38e7f28c479cea
#
_cell.length_a   1.000
_cell.length_b   1.000
_cell.length_c   1.000
_cell.angle_alpha   90.00
_cell.angle_beta   90.00
_cell.angle_gamma   90.00
#
_symmetry.space_group_name_H-M   'P 1'
#
loop_
_entity.id
_entity.type
_entity.pdbx_description
1 polymer ?
#
loop_
_entity_poly.entity_id
_entity_poly.type
_entity_poly.pdbx_seq_one_letter_code
_entity_poly.pdbx_strand_id
1 'polypeptide(L)'
;MRVRGMWKNWIPWWIWGILGFWMLMYNVKGNLWVTVYYGVPVWKDAKTTLFCASDAKAYDTEVHNVWATHACVPTDPNPQEMVLKNVTEYFNMWENDMVDQMHQDIISLWDQSLKPCVKLTPLCVTLNCTKAXFKNATFPGQNATFNKNMTEEIKNCXFDVTTELRDKXKQEYALFYXXDIVPLNETRXGNYSTYRLINCNTSAVTQACPKVSFDPIPIHYCAPAGFAILKCNNKTFNGTGPCNNVSTVQCTHGIKPVVSTQLLLNGSLAEEKIIIRSKNISDNAKTIIVQLKEPVEIYCIRPGNNTRRSVRIGPGQTFYATGDIIGDIRQAHCTINETAWHKTLQEVSERLKDYFPNKTIHFANHSGGDLEITTHSFNCGGEFFYCNTTKLFNDAYNSTANSNANITIPCRIKQFINMWQEVGRAMYAPPIRGNITCRSNITGLLLTYDGGNSSXPNETFRPGGGDMRDNWRSELYKYKVVEIKPLGIAPTRAKRRVVQREKRAVGTLGAVFLGFLGAAGSTMGAASVMLTVQARQLLSGIVQQQSNLLRAIEAQQHMLQLTVWGIKQLQTRVLSIERYLKDQQLLGIWGCSGKLICPTAVPWNSSWSNKSQAEIWDNMTWMQWDREIDKYTNIIYDLLEISQNQQEKNEQELLELDKWQNLFNWFDISKWLWYIRIFIMIVGGLIGLRIXFTVISVVNRVRQGYSPLSLQTLIPAPRREPDRPGGIEEEGGEQGRXRSIRLVSGFLALAWDDLRSLCLFSYHHLRDLLLILARTXELLGRSSLRGLQRGWETLKYLGSXVQYWSLELKKSAISLFDCIAIAVAEGTDRIIEIAQRIWEAIRNIPRRIRQGFEAALL
;
A
#
# COMPACT_ATOMS: atom_id res chain seq x y z
N MET A 1 -42.34 42.77 68.27
CA MET A 1 -42.55 41.31 68.20
C MET A 1 -42.85 40.81 66.84
N ARG A 2 -41.98 40.98 65.85
CA ARG A 2 -42.15 40.37 64.51
C ARG A 2 -40.83 40.24 63.75
N VAL A 3 -39.81 39.70 64.42
CA VAL A 3 -38.51 39.43 63.69
C VAL A 3 -38.12 37.95 63.79
N ARG A 4 -38.94 37.12 64.45
CA ARG A 4 -38.63 35.73 64.69
C ARG A 4 -39.11 34.76 63.58
N GLY A 5 -39.83 35.22 62.58
CA GLY A 5 -40.44 34.37 61.55
C GLY A 5 -39.68 34.25 60.25
N MET A 6 -38.70 35.13 60.02
CA MET A 6 -37.99 35.16 58.72
C MET A 6 -36.73 34.33 58.63
N TRP A 7 -36.29 33.86 59.83
CA TRP A 7 -35.00 33.06 59.83
C TRP A 7 -35.19 31.53 59.65
N LYS A 8 -36.42 31.08 59.81
CA LYS A 8 -36.68 29.64 59.70
C LYS A 8 -36.80 29.12 58.30
N ASN A 9 -36.94 29.96 57.27
CA ASN A 9 -37.10 29.54 55.92
C ASN A 9 -35.83 29.74 55.06
N TRP A 10 -34.75 30.29 55.65
CA TRP A 10 -33.51 30.52 54.94
C TRP A 10 -32.51 29.32 55.03
N ILE A 11 -32.60 28.56 56.08
CA ILE A 11 -31.67 27.44 56.36
C ILE A 11 -31.85 26.36 55.32
N PRO A 12 -33.02 25.90 54.89
CA PRO A 12 -33.10 24.90 53.84
C PRO A 12 -32.53 25.34 52.49
N TRP A 13 -32.69 26.61 52.14
CA TRP A 13 -32.19 27.11 50.85
C TRP A 13 -30.65 27.12 50.79
N TRP A 14 -30.01 27.47 51.88
CA TRP A 14 -28.55 27.43 51.98
C TRP A 14 -28.04 25.99 51.95
N ILE A 15 -28.75 25.08 52.60
CA ILE A 15 -28.37 23.66 52.60
C ILE A 15 -28.54 23.09 51.18
N TRP A 16 -29.60 23.44 50.47
CA TRP A 16 -29.81 23.05 49.10
C TRP A 16 -28.80 23.74 48.16
N GLY A 17 -28.43 24.95 48.42
CA GLY A 17 -27.36 25.64 47.70
C GLY A 17 -26.01 25.00 47.92
N ILE A 18 -25.67 24.64 49.16
CA ILE A 18 -24.42 23.95 49.50
C ILE A 18 -24.44 22.51 48.97
N LEU A 19 -25.56 21.81 49.10
CA LEU A 19 -25.71 20.46 48.54
C LEU A 19 -25.66 20.51 46.99
N GLY A 20 -26.28 21.51 46.36
CA GLY A 20 -26.21 21.72 44.93
C GLY A 20 -24.79 22.07 44.49
N PHE A 21 -24.07 22.90 45.25
CA PHE A 21 -22.69 23.25 45.01
C PHE A 21 -21.76 22.02 45.22
N TRP A 22 -22.07 21.26 46.29
CA TRP A 22 -21.35 19.98 46.55
C TRP A 22 -21.63 18.94 45.48
N MET A 23 -22.89 18.83 45.01
CA MET A 23 -23.23 17.96 43.91
C MET A 23 -22.55 18.43 42.59
N LEU A 24 -22.48 19.74 42.40
CA LEU A 24 -21.75 20.31 41.27
C LEU A 24 -20.26 20.08 41.41
N MET A 25 -19.70 20.17 42.61
CA MET A 25 -18.29 19.91 42.88
C MET A 25 -17.95 18.41 42.83
N TYR A 26 -18.91 17.56 43.27
CA TYR A 26 -18.71 16.10 43.21
C TYR A 26 -18.81 15.55 41.79
N ASN A 27 -19.45 16.29 40.88
CA ASN A 27 -19.57 15.87 39.46
C ASN A 27 -18.43 16.40 38.60
N VAL A 28 -17.38 16.95 39.21
CA VAL A 28 -16.18 17.35 38.51
C VAL A 28 -15.10 16.23 38.63
N LYS A 29 -15.51 15.00 38.51
CA LYS A 29 -14.63 14.00 37.86
C LYS A 29 -14.76 14.36 36.41
N GLY A 30 -13.74 15.03 35.90
CA GLY A 30 -13.77 15.50 34.51
C GLY A 30 -14.15 14.36 33.59
N ASN A 31 -15.28 14.50 32.93
CA ASN A 31 -15.74 13.52 31.97
C ASN A 31 -14.66 13.37 30.89
N LEU A 32 -14.29 12.13 30.62
CA LEU A 32 -13.35 11.80 29.57
C LEU A 32 -14.12 11.58 28.28
N TRP A 33 -13.54 12.01 27.17
CA TRP A 33 -14.14 11.96 25.84
C TRP A 33 -13.22 11.21 24.89
N VAL A 34 -13.80 10.55 23.92
CA VAL A 34 -13.04 9.86 22.89
C VAL A 34 -12.33 10.91 22.01
N THR A 35 -11.04 10.77 21.83
CA THR A 35 -10.25 11.57 20.90
C THR A 35 -9.63 10.64 19.87
N VAL A 36 -9.76 11.00 18.61
CA VAL A 36 -9.21 10.24 17.47
C VAL A 36 -7.84 10.81 17.15
N TYR A 37 -6.87 9.91 17.03
CA TYR A 37 -5.48 10.24 16.67
C TYR A 37 -5.15 9.56 15.34
N TYR A 38 -4.54 10.29 14.42
CA TYR A 38 -4.04 9.75 13.17
C TYR A 38 -2.52 9.90 13.12
N GLY A 39 -1.84 8.80 12.84
CA GLY A 39 -0.40 8.74 12.83
C GLY A 39 0.19 8.09 14.06
N VAL A 40 -0.59 7.34 14.84
CA VAL A 40 -0.07 6.66 16.03
C VAL A 40 0.87 5.54 15.62
N PRO A 41 1.96 5.30 16.38
CA PRO A 41 2.93 4.25 16.05
C PRO A 41 2.45 2.88 16.52
N VAL A 42 1.45 2.33 15.83
CA VAL A 42 0.88 1.03 16.13
C VAL A 42 0.97 0.19 14.88
N TRP A 43 1.34 -1.08 15.06
CA TRP A 43 1.39 -2.03 13.96
C TRP A 43 0.82 -3.37 14.41
N LYS A 44 0.45 -4.19 13.42
CA LYS A 44 0.08 -5.58 13.65
C LYS A 44 0.76 -6.45 12.61
N ASP A 45 0.92 -7.72 12.92
CA ASP A 45 1.46 -8.69 11.98
C ASP A 45 0.53 -8.77 10.77
N ALA A 46 1.12 -8.72 9.57
CA ALA A 46 0.32 -8.73 8.35
C ALA A 46 1.11 -9.38 7.21
N LYS A 47 0.36 -9.87 6.25
CA LYS A 47 0.91 -10.41 5.01
C LYS A 47 0.58 -9.44 3.89
N THR A 48 1.58 -9.08 3.12
CA THR A 48 1.40 -8.19 1.98
C THR A 48 2.40 -8.56 0.89
N THR A 49 2.11 -8.11 -0.31
CA THR A 49 3.02 -8.28 -1.44
C THR A 49 4.13 -7.24 -1.36
N LEU A 50 5.37 -7.72 -1.26
CA LEU A 50 6.56 -6.87 -1.22
C LEU A 50 7.05 -6.63 -2.64
N PHE A 51 7.73 -5.52 -2.86
CA PHE A 51 8.34 -5.23 -4.15
C PHE A 51 9.86 -5.32 -4.03
N CYS A 52 10.53 -5.44 -5.18
CA CYS A 52 11.99 -5.60 -5.20
C CYS A 52 12.67 -4.27 -5.49
N ALA A 53 13.90 -4.16 -4.98
CA ALA A 53 14.82 -3.10 -5.32
C ALA A 53 16.18 -3.71 -5.62
N SER A 54 16.92 -3.16 -6.56
CA SER A 54 18.26 -3.64 -6.91
C SER A 54 19.15 -2.46 -7.27
N ASP A 55 20.45 -2.71 -7.28
CA ASP A 55 21.45 -1.68 -7.59
C ASP A 55 21.32 -1.21 -9.05
N ALA A 56 21.49 0.09 -9.25
CA ALA A 56 21.39 0.72 -10.57
C ALA A 56 22.47 0.22 -11.54
N LYS A 57 23.59 -0.25 -11.05
CA LYS A 57 24.68 -0.80 -11.87
C LYS A 57 24.28 -2.04 -12.67
N ALA A 58 23.25 -2.75 -12.22
CA ALA A 58 22.72 -3.91 -12.93
C ALA A 58 22.04 -3.52 -14.25
N TYR A 59 21.65 -2.28 -14.42
CA TYR A 59 21.01 -1.80 -15.64
C TYR A 59 22.00 -1.52 -16.76
N ASP A 60 23.29 -1.38 -16.46
CA ASP A 60 24.32 -1.02 -17.44
C ASP A 60 24.90 -2.21 -18.19
N THR A 61 24.58 -3.44 -17.80
CA THR A 61 25.04 -4.65 -18.49
C THR A 61 23.99 -5.07 -19.52
N GLU A 62 24.47 -5.38 -20.72
CA GLU A 62 23.60 -5.85 -21.82
C GLU A 62 23.11 -7.28 -21.61
N VAL A 63 23.62 -8.00 -20.62
CA VAL A 63 23.25 -9.39 -20.34
C VAL A 63 21.98 -9.41 -19.49
N HIS A 64 20.96 -10.08 -20.01
CA HIS A 64 19.71 -10.29 -19.26
C HIS A 64 19.96 -11.30 -18.13
N ASN A 65 19.53 -10.96 -16.92
CA ASN A 65 19.67 -11.82 -15.74
C ASN A 65 18.33 -12.47 -15.40
N VAL A 66 18.39 -13.73 -14.93
CA VAL A 66 17.20 -14.47 -14.50
C VAL A 66 16.43 -13.69 -13.42
N TRP A 67 17.17 -12.99 -12.55
CA TRP A 67 16.57 -12.28 -11.41
C TRP A 67 15.89 -10.96 -11.80
N ALA A 68 15.84 -10.66 -13.09
CA ALA A 68 15.01 -9.59 -13.68
C ALA A 68 15.23 -8.24 -13.02
N THR A 69 16.48 -7.87 -12.83
CA THR A 69 16.84 -6.63 -12.12
C THR A 69 16.34 -5.37 -12.81
N HIS A 70 16.08 -5.42 -14.11
CA HIS A 70 15.52 -4.29 -14.85
C HIS A 70 14.06 -4.02 -14.48
N ALA A 71 13.36 -4.97 -13.83
CA ALA A 71 11.99 -4.79 -13.34
C ALA A 71 11.93 -4.28 -11.90
N CYS A 72 13.06 -4.26 -11.19
CA CYS A 72 13.13 -3.75 -9.83
C CYS A 72 13.40 -2.26 -9.83
N VAL A 73 12.88 -1.56 -8.80
CA VAL A 73 13.20 -0.16 -8.61
C VAL A 73 14.65 -0.03 -8.17
N PRO A 74 15.34 1.11 -8.46
CA PRO A 74 16.68 1.31 -7.95
C PRO A 74 16.70 1.39 -6.43
N THR A 75 17.76 0.85 -5.81
CA THR A 75 17.93 0.96 -4.36
C THR A 75 18.17 2.41 -3.97
N ASP A 76 17.64 2.80 -2.81
CA ASP A 76 17.90 4.10 -2.22
C ASP A 76 19.40 4.18 -1.86
N PRO A 77 20.13 5.21 -2.33
CA PRO A 77 21.55 5.34 -1.98
C PRO A 77 21.76 5.61 -0.48
N ASN A 78 20.74 6.14 0.22
CA ASN A 78 20.81 6.37 1.67
C ASN A 78 19.65 5.62 2.35
N PRO A 79 19.79 4.30 2.56
CA PRO A 79 18.74 3.55 3.23
C PRO A 79 18.61 4.00 4.68
N GLN A 80 17.39 4.37 5.05
CA GLN A 80 17.10 4.84 6.39
C GLN A 80 16.72 3.66 7.27
N GLU A 81 17.44 3.52 8.38
CA GLU A 81 17.14 2.56 9.43
C GLU A 81 16.89 3.34 10.72
N MET A 82 15.71 3.16 11.29
CA MET A 82 15.33 3.85 12.53
C MET A 82 15.28 2.84 13.67
N VAL A 83 16.15 3.01 14.64
CA VAL A 83 16.15 2.16 15.83
C VAL A 83 14.94 2.51 16.70
N LEU A 84 14.17 1.50 17.07
CA LEU A 84 12.99 1.66 17.93
C LEU A 84 13.43 1.41 19.38
N LYS A 85 13.53 2.49 20.14
CA LYS A 85 13.96 2.41 21.54
C LYS A 85 12.83 1.85 22.40
N ASN A 86 13.17 0.99 23.35
CA ASN A 86 12.23 0.40 24.32
C ASN A 86 11.11 -0.40 23.68
N VAL A 87 11.38 -1.00 22.51
CA VAL A 87 10.42 -1.86 21.81
C VAL A 87 10.92 -3.29 21.86
N THR A 88 10.05 -4.20 22.31
CA THR A 88 10.27 -5.65 22.27
C THR A 88 9.23 -6.24 21.32
N GLU A 89 9.70 -6.96 20.31
CA GLU A 89 8.82 -7.54 19.28
C GLU A 89 9.11 -9.02 19.15
N TYR A 90 8.07 -9.81 19.00
CA TYR A 90 8.16 -11.26 18.80
C TYR A 90 8.41 -11.56 17.32
N PHE A 91 9.43 -12.34 17.04
CA PHE A 91 9.78 -12.79 15.69
C PHE A 91 9.68 -14.32 15.65
N ASN A 92 9.30 -14.84 14.49
CA ASN A 92 9.28 -16.28 14.24
C ASN A 92 9.66 -16.51 12.78
N MET A 93 10.92 -16.91 12.54
CA MET A 93 11.44 -17.13 11.20
C MET A 93 10.74 -18.29 10.49
N TRP A 94 10.19 -19.24 11.25
CA TRP A 94 9.60 -20.45 10.69
C TRP A 94 8.18 -20.21 10.15
N GLU A 95 7.55 -19.12 10.57
CA GLU A 95 6.23 -18.72 10.10
C GLU A 95 6.27 -17.40 9.29
N ASN A 96 7.45 -16.99 8.85
CA ASN A 96 7.65 -15.74 8.12
C ASN A 96 7.14 -15.88 6.68
N ASP A 97 6.14 -15.08 6.33
CA ASP A 97 5.56 -15.10 4.99
C ASP A 97 6.51 -14.58 3.91
N MET A 98 7.51 -13.79 4.28
CA MET A 98 8.51 -13.27 3.33
C MET A 98 9.25 -14.41 2.64
N VAL A 99 9.49 -15.51 3.36
CA VAL A 99 10.19 -16.69 2.83
C VAL A 99 9.37 -17.34 1.72
N ASP A 100 8.09 -17.56 1.96
CA ASP A 100 7.19 -18.16 0.96
C ASP A 100 7.06 -17.24 -0.25
N GLN A 101 6.96 -15.94 -0.02
CA GLN A 101 6.86 -14.96 -1.11
C GLN A 101 8.13 -14.94 -1.94
N MET A 102 9.30 -14.94 -1.31
CA MET A 102 10.57 -15.00 -2.02
C MET A 102 10.70 -16.29 -2.83
N HIS A 103 10.28 -17.41 -2.26
CA HIS A 103 10.32 -18.71 -2.96
C HIS A 103 9.45 -18.69 -4.22
N GLN A 104 8.22 -18.17 -4.10
CA GLN A 104 7.32 -18.06 -5.25
C GLN A 104 7.84 -17.07 -6.29
N ASP A 105 8.42 -15.97 -5.85
CA ASP A 105 9.02 -14.97 -6.76
C ASP A 105 10.16 -15.57 -7.57
N ILE A 106 11.03 -16.35 -6.92
CA ILE A 106 12.19 -16.94 -7.57
C ILE A 106 11.74 -18.00 -8.58
N ILE A 107 10.75 -18.83 -8.22
CA ILE A 107 10.18 -19.81 -9.13
C ILE A 107 9.55 -19.11 -10.34
N SER A 108 8.79 -18.07 -10.12
CA SER A 108 8.10 -17.32 -11.19
C SER A 108 9.09 -16.64 -12.12
N LEU A 109 10.14 -16.03 -11.58
CA LEU A 109 11.18 -15.39 -12.38
C LEU A 109 11.94 -16.41 -13.24
N TRP A 110 12.20 -17.58 -12.68
CA TRP A 110 12.83 -18.67 -13.41
C TRP A 110 11.95 -19.12 -14.56
N ASP A 111 10.67 -19.37 -14.30
CA ASP A 111 9.72 -19.79 -15.33
C ASP A 111 9.58 -18.72 -16.42
N GLN A 112 9.55 -17.45 -16.05
CA GLN A 112 9.44 -16.35 -17.00
C GLN A 112 10.68 -16.25 -17.87
N SER A 113 11.87 -16.53 -17.34
CA SER A 113 13.11 -16.51 -18.11
C SER A 113 13.17 -17.64 -19.14
N LEU A 114 12.47 -18.75 -18.87
CA LEU A 114 12.44 -19.90 -19.76
C LEU A 114 11.34 -19.83 -20.82
N LYS A 115 10.31 -18.99 -20.65
CA LYS A 115 9.18 -18.92 -21.56
C LYS A 115 9.56 -18.65 -23.03
N PRO A 116 10.43 -17.66 -23.34
CA PRO A 116 10.79 -17.41 -24.74
C PRO A 116 11.86 -18.36 -25.28
N CYS A 117 12.34 -19.31 -24.48
CA CYS A 117 13.48 -20.12 -24.84
C CYS A 117 13.05 -21.41 -25.58
N VAL A 118 14.02 -22.04 -26.24
CA VAL A 118 13.77 -23.17 -27.11
C VAL A 118 13.33 -24.40 -26.31
N LYS A 119 12.22 -25.03 -26.70
CA LYS A 119 11.78 -26.30 -26.12
C LYS A 119 12.47 -27.47 -26.81
N LEU A 120 13.00 -28.38 -26.02
CA LEU A 120 13.82 -29.51 -26.53
C LEU A 120 13.00 -30.79 -26.75
N THR A 121 11.69 -30.69 -26.95
CA THR A 121 10.83 -31.83 -27.25
C THR A 121 11.34 -32.63 -28.48
N PRO A 122 11.86 -31.99 -29.55
CA PRO A 122 12.41 -32.76 -30.67
C PRO A 122 13.63 -33.62 -30.32
N LEU A 123 14.29 -33.39 -29.19
CA LEU A 123 15.42 -34.20 -28.75
C LEU A 123 15.03 -35.43 -27.95
N CYS A 124 13.76 -35.63 -27.70
CA CYS A 124 13.25 -36.84 -27.03
C CYS A 124 13.16 -37.97 -28.04
N VAL A 125 14.32 -38.38 -28.51
CA VAL A 125 14.52 -39.45 -29.49
C VAL A 125 15.51 -40.45 -28.90
N THR A 126 15.61 -41.60 -29.55
CA THR A 126 16.60 -42.63 -29.17
C THR A 126 18.01 -42.10 -29.48
N LEU A 127 18.87 -42.16 -28.50
CA LEU A 127 20.26 -41.74 -28.60
C LEU A 127 21.12 -43.00 -28.74
N ASN A 128 21.99 -43.02 -29.76
CA ASN A 128 22.99 -44.06 -29.92
C ASN A 128 24.29 -43.56 -29.35
N CYS A 129 24.68 -44.05 -28.18
CA CYS A 129 25.79 -43.50 -27.41
C CYS A 129 26.96 -44.49 -27.35
N THR A 130 28.13 -43.91 -27.55
CA THR A 130 29.43 -44.66 -27.50
C THR A 130 30.37 -43.89 -26.57
N LYS A 131 31.54 -44.48 -26.30
CA LYS A 131 32.60 -43.80 -25.56
C LYS A 131 33.06 -42.56 -26.31
N ALA A 132 33.24 -41.51 -25.57
CA ALA A 132 33.71 -40.28 -26.18
C ALA A 132 35.20 -40.34 -26.49
N UNK A 133 35.51 -39.95 -27.45
CA UNK A 133 36.75 -39.93 -27.83
C UNK A 133 37.26 -38.60 -27.76
N PHE A 134 38.19 -38.32 -27.16
CA PHE A 134 38.78 -37.03 -26.89
C PHE A 134 39.97 -36.75 -27.79
N LYS A 135 39.90 -35.72 -28.58
CA LYS A 135 40.98 -35.30 -29.48
C LYS A 135 41.99 -34.45 -28.71
N ASN A 136 43.30 -34.76 -28.92
CA ASN A 136 44.43 -34.05 -28.31
C ASN A 136 44.37 -34.00 -26.78
N ALA A 137 43.87 -35.05 -26.17
CA ALA A 137 43.75 -35.13 -24.72
C ALA A 137 45.10 -35.47 -24.09
N THR A 138 45.53 -34.61 -23.17
CA THR A 138 46.70 -34.90 -22.30
C THR A 138 46.19 -35.39 -20.97
N PHE A 139 46.56 -36.61 -20.58
CA PHE A 139 46.20 -37.15 -19.26
C PHE A 139 47.37 -36.84 -18.31
N PRO A 140 47.19 -35.95 -17.32
CA PRO A 140 48.30 -35.65 -16.43
C PRO A 140 48.48 -36.72 -15.36
N GLY A 141 49.68 -37.32 -15.35
CA GLY A 141 50.24 -38.12 -14.28
C GLY A 141 49.54 -39.43 -13.89
N GLN A 142 50.24 -40.22 -13.15
CA GLN A 142 49.87 -41.62 -12.87
C GLN A 142 48.81 -41.81 -11.75
N ASN A 143 48.18 -40.80 -11.30
CA ASN A 143 47.05 -40.98 -10.32
C ASN A 143 45.77 -41.35 -11.08
N ALA A 144 45.65 -42.61 -11.39
CA ALA A 144 44.72 -43.16 -12.35
C ALA A 144 43.25 -43.19 -11.88
N THR A 145 42.96 -42.89 -10.64
CA THR A 145 41.58 -43.03 -10.11
C THR A 145 40.64 -41.91 -10.56
N PHE A 146 41.17 -40.67 -10.76
CA PHE A 146 40.32 -39.56 -11.22
C PHE A 146 40.14 -39.57 -12.74
N ASN A 147 41.07 -40.09 -13.51
CA ASN A 147 41.03 -40.03 -14.97
C ASN A 147 40.14 -41.10 -15.61
N LYS A 148 40.03 -42.27 -15.01
CA LYS A 148 39.12 -43.33 -15.51
C LYS A 148 37.66 -42.96 -15.38
N ASN A 149 37.27 -42.18 -14.34
CA ASN A 149 35.89 -41.82 -14.08
C ASN A 149 35.36 -40.82 -15.10
N MET A 150 36.21 -39.93 -15.63
CA MET A 150 35.79 -38.94 -16.63
C MET A 150 35.47 -39.54 -17.98
N THR A 151 36.18 -40.56 -18.41
CA THR A 151 35.90 -41.23 -19.69
C THR A 151 34.62 -42.04 -19.64
N GLU A 152 34.17 -42.45 -18.46
CA GLU A 152 32.90 -43.14 -18.26
C GLU A 152 31.73 -42.18 -18.04
N GLU A 153 32.00 -40.97 -17.58
CA GLU A 153 30.98 -39.97 -17.29
C GLU A 153 30.48 -39.23 -18.53
N ILE A 154 31.23 -39.23 -19.63
CA ILE A 154 30.86 -38.51 -20.84
C ILE A 154 30.69 -39.50 -21.97
N LYS A 155 29.56 -39.40 -22.70
CA LYS A 155 29.25 -40.26 -23.83
C LYS A 155 28.99 -39.41 -25.07
N ASN A 156 29.43 -39.91 -26.23
CA ASN A 156 29.18 -39.32 -27.54
C ASN A 156 27.91 -39.96 -28.09
N CYS A 157 26.91 -39.19 -28.24
CA CYS A 157 25.58 -39.68 -28.66
C CYS A 157 25.17 -39.11 -30.00
N UNK A 158 24.73 -39.85 -30.79
CA UNK A 158 24.27 -39.54 -31.99
C UNK A 158 22.87 -39.69 -31.97
N PHE A 159 22.20 -38.90 -32.63
CA PHE A 159 20.75 -38.86 -32.68
C PHE A 159 20.29 -38.25 -34.01
N ASP A 160 19.07 -38.57 -34.36
CA ASP A 160 18.41 -38.04 -35.53
C ASP A 160 17.57 -36.87 -35.13
N VAL A 161 17.76 -35.71 -35.76
CA VAL A 161 16.93 -34.50 -35.52
C VAL A 161 16.16 -34.14 -36.78
N THR A 162 15.03 -33.49 -36.62
CA THR A 162 14.26 -32.89 -37.71
C THR A 162 15.06 -31.70 -38.27
N THR A 163 15.03 -31.56 -39.59
CA THR A 163 15.60 -30.40 -40.26
C THR A 163 14.56 -29.26 -40.31
N GLU A 164 14.86 -28.27 -41.14
CA GLU A 164 13.89 -27.21 -41.44
C GLU A 164 12.61 -27.76 -42.05
N LEU A 165 12.68 -28.95 -42.67
CA LEU A 165 11.56 -29.69 -43.24
C LEU A 165 11.25 -30.88 -42.33
N ARG A 166 9.99 -31.06 -41.93
CA ARG A 166 9.59 -32.12 -41.00
C ARG A 166 9.82 -33.55 -41.52
N ASP A 167 9.80 -33.71 -42.83
CA ASP A 167 9.96 -35.01 -43.46
C ASP A 167 11.45 -35.42 -43.62
N LYS A 168 12.38 -34.59 -43.27
CA LYS A 168 13.81 -34.90 -43.43
C LYS A 168 14.52 -34.90 -42.10
N UNK A 169 15.34 -35.77 -41.66
CA UNK A 169 16.07 -35.92 -40.52
C UNK A 169 17.51 -35.85 -40.90
N LYS A 170 18.15 -35.42 -40.18
CA LYS A 170 19.60 -35.49 -40.28
C LYS A 170 20.21 -36.08 -39.02
N GLN A 171 21.33 -36.72 -39.14
CA GLN A 171 22.02 -37.27 -37.99
C GLN A 171 23.00 -36.26 -37.44
N GLU A 172 22.92 -36.05 -36.12
CA GLU A 172 23.79 -35.14 -35.38
C GLU A 172 24.38 -35.87 -34.18
N TYR A 173 25.45 -35.32 -33.62
CA TYR A 173 26.07 -35.88 -32.43
C TYR A 173 26.31 -34.80 -31.39
N ALA A 174 26.37 -35.21 -30.12
CA ALA A 174 26.69 -34.31 -29.01
C ALA A 174 27.25 -35.16 -27.87
N LEU A 175 28.04 -34.54 -27.02
CA LEU A 175 28.51 -35.16 -25.80
C LEU A 175 27.47 -34.89 -24.67
N PHE A 176 27.13 -35.93 -23.92
CA PHE A 176 26.25 -35.87 -22.78
C PHE A 176 26.90 -36.44 -21.56
N TYR A 177 26.59 -35.89 -20.44
CA TYR A 177 27.03 -36.45 -19.16
C TYR A 177 26.11 -37.58 -18.73
N UNK A 178 26.66 -38.47 -18.19
CA UNK A 178 25.97 -39.62 -17.76
C UNK A 178 24.83 -39.49 -16.82
N UNK A 179 24.76 -38.60 -16.18
CA UNK A 179 23.76 -38.23 -15.42
C UNK A 179 22.56 -37.73 -16.11
N ASP A 180 22.67 -37.30 -17.25
CA ASP A 180 21.64 -36.74 -18.12
C ASP A 180 20.93 -37.77 -18.99
N ILE A 181 21.45 -38.92 -19.13
CA ILE A 181 20.94 -39.96 -20.01
C ILE A 181 20.63 -41.24 -19.24
N VAL A 182 19.58 -41.96 -19.71
CA VAL A 182 19.10 -43.19 -19.09
C VAL A 182 19.16 -44.31 -20.13
N PRO A 183 19.72 -45.50 -19.85
CA PRO A 183 19.73 -46.60 -20.80
C PRO A 183 18.30 -47.15 -21.03
N LEU A 184 18.01 -47.48 -22.27
CA LEU A 184 16.69 -47.98 -22.67
C LEU A 184 16.60 -49.52 -22.64
N ASN A 185 17.66 -50.26 -23.09
CA ASN A 185 17.67 -51.71 -23.17
C ASN A 185 18.89 -52.26 -22.47
N GLU A 186 18.68 -53.23 -21.58
CA GLU A 186 19.77 -54.02 -20.98
C GLU A 186 20.18 -55.09 -21.92
N THR A 187 21.35 -54.95 -22.53
CA THR A 187 22.02 -56.07 -23.18
C THR A 187 22.89 -56.78 -22.14
N ARG A 188 22.93 -58.15 -22.25
CA ARG A 188 23.66 -58.99 -21.30
C ARG A 188 25.14 -58.65 -21.11
N UNK A 189 25.48 -57.82 -21.95
CA UNK A 189 26.77 -57.46 -21.84
C UNK A 189 27.10 -56.25 -21.21
N GLY A 190 26.30 -55.78 -20.65
CA GLY A 190 26.59 -54.54 -20.04
C GLY A 190 26.92 -53.37 -20.94
N ASN A 191 26.95 -53.58 -22.25
CA ASN A 191 27.22 -52.50 -23.22
C ASN A 191 25.89 -51.94 -23.70
N TYR A 192 25.45 -50.87 -23.07
CA TYR A 192 24.26 -50.14 -23.53
C TYR A 192 24.66 -49.28 -24.72
N SER A 193 23.90 -49.37 -25.79
CA SER A 193 24.09 -48.55 -26.97
C SER A 193 22.96 -47.54 -27.18
N THR A 194 21.78 -47.77 -26.60
CA THR A 194 20.61 -46.89 -26.76
C THR A 194 20.26 -46.22 -25.44
N TYR A 195 20.05 -44.91 -25.50
CA TYR A 195 19.74 -44.07 -24.34
C TYR A 195 18.62 -43.12 -24.70
N ARG A 196 18.03 -42.49 -23.69
CA ARG A 196 17.17 -41.34 -23.83
C ARG A 196 17.59 -40.28 -22.81
N LEU A 197 17.15 -39.05 -23.04
CA LEU A 197 17.36 -37.98 -22.07
C LEU A 197 16.51 -38.27 -20.84
N ILE A 198 17.02 -37.91 -19.66
CA ILE A 198 16.48 -38.40 -18.40
C ILE A 198 15.06 -37.91 -18.15
N ASN A 199 14.70 -36.70 -18.61
CA ASN A 199 13.40 -36.08 -18.31
C ASN A 199 12.39 -36.26 -19.43
N CYS A 200 12.68 -36.99 -20.50
CA CYS A 200 11.77 -37.08 -21.65
C CYS A 200 10.50 -37.85 -21.35
N ASN A 201 10.52 -38.75 -20.36
CA ASN A 201 9.30 -39.50 -20.00
C ASN A 201 8.46 -38.82 -18.93
N THR A 202 8.92 -37.75 -18.30
CA THR A 202 8.24 -37.15 -17.15
C THR A 202 7.92 -35.68 -17.32
N SER A 203 8.71 -34.94 -18.09
CA SER A 203 8.58 -33.49 -18.13
C SER A 203 8.91 -32.89 -19.48
N ALA A 204 8.40 -31.72 -19.75
CA ALA A 204 8.84 -30.91 -20.88
C ALA A 204 10.18 -30.26 -20.50
N VAL A 205 11.12 -30.31 -21.43
CA VAL A 205 12.46 -29.75 -21.23
C VAL A 205 12.59 -28.49 -22.06
N THR A 206 13.00 -27.40 -21.41
CA THR A 206 13.28 -26.13 -22.05
C THR A 206 14.74 -25.78 -21.88
N GLN A 207 15.43 -25.45 -22.99
CA GLN A 207 16.81 -24.98 -22.94
C GLN A 207 16.83 -23.56 -22.39
N ALA A 208 17.69 -23.28 -21.41
CA ALA A 208 17.88 -21.91 -20.93
C ALA A 208 18.46 -21.06 -22.07
N CYS A 209 17.96 -19.85 -22.22
CA CYS A 209 18.44 -18.97 -23.27
C CYS A 209 19.90 -18.61 -23.00
N PRO A 210 20.82 -18.76 -24.01
CA PRO A 210 22.25 -18.51 -23.76
C PRO A 210 22.55 -17.07 -23.37
N LYS A 211 21.67 -16.12 -23.69
CA LYS A 211 21.83 -14.68 -23.30
C LYS A 211 21.50 -14.42 -21.84
N VAL A 212 20.84 -15.36 -21.16
CA VAL A 212 20.39 -15.17 -19.78
C VAL A 212 21.49 -15.67 -18.84
N SER A 213 21.89 -14.83 -17.89
CA SER A 213 22.86 -15.14 -16.86
C SER A 213 22.14 -15.67 -15.61
N PHE A 214 22.72 -16.67 -14.96
CA PHE A 214 22.21 -17.22 -13.70
C PHE A 214 22.93 -16.66 -12.48
N ASP A 215 23.84 -15.71 -12.65
CA ASP A 215 24.59 -15.13 -11.53
C ASP A 215 23.63 -14.42 -10.58
N PRO A 216 23.64 -14.77 -9.29
CA PRO A 216 22.72 -14.11 -8.36
C PRO A 216 23.12 -12.65 -8.13
N ILE A 217 22.11 -11.77 -8.14
CA ILE A 217 22.27 -10.33 -7.93
C ILE A 217 21.57 -10.00 -6.61
N PRO A 218 22.16 -9.15 -5.76
CA PRO A 218 21.48 -8.78 -4.52
C PRO A 218 20.11 -8.15 -4.79
N ILE A 219 19.10 -8.67 -4.15
CA ILE A 219 17.73 -8.20 -4.24
C ILE A 219 17.32 -7.71 -2.84
N HIS A 220 16.74 -6.51 -2.78
CA HIS A 220 16.16 -5.98 -1.57
C HIS A 220 14.65 -6.12 -1.67
N TYR A 221 14.03 -6.64 -0.62
CA TYR A 221 12.58 -6.67 -0.51
C TYR A 221 12.14 -5.46 0.27
N CYS A 222 11.18 -4.71 -0.28
CA CYS A 222 10.73 -3.45 0.28
C CYS A 222 9.24 -3.52 0.57
N ALA A 223 8.85 -2.89 1.67
CA ALA A 223 7.45 -2.83 2.06
C ALA A 223 6.72 -1.73 1.29
N PRO A 224 5.48 -1.96 0.87
CA PRO A 224 4.68 -0.89 0.27
C PRO A 224 4.25 0.13 1.32
N ALA A 225 3.70 1.25 0.86
CA ALA A 225 3.19 2.29 1.76
C ALA A 225 2.09 1.71 2.66
N GLY A 226 2.12 2.09 3.92
CA GLY A 226 1.20 1.56 4.92
C GLY A 226 1.71 0.31 5.62
N PHE A 227 2.86 -0.19 5.22
CA PHE A 227 3.53 -1.33 5.83
C PHE A 227 4.96 -0.96 6.18
N ALA A 228 5.56 -1.73 7.06
CA ALA A 228 6.95 -1.54 7.44
C ALA A 228 7.60 -2.90 7.63
N ILE A 229 8.92 -2.93 7.53
CA ILE A 229 9.71 -4.11 7.83
C ILE A 229 10.43 -3.84 9.14
N LEU A 230 10.22 -4.70 10.11
CA LEU A 230 10.92 -4.68 11.38
C LEU A 230 12.12 -5.63 11.29
N LYS A 231 13.24 -5.18 11.83
CA LYS A 231 14.49 -5.92 11.79
C LYS A 231 14.96 -6.17 13.22
N CYS A 232 15.26 -7.43 13.53
CA CYS A 232 15.84 -7.80 14.82
C CYS A 232 17.35 -7.62 14.74
N ASN A 233 17.91 -6.80 15.63
CA ASN A 233 19.34 -6.50 15.67
C ASN A 233 20.08 -7.27 16.75
N ASN A 234 19.44 -8.23 17.42
CA ASN A 234 20.12 -9.09 18.39
C ASN A 234 21.13 -9.96 17.65
N LYS A 235 22.40 -9.85 18.03
CA LYS A 235 23.49 -10.55 17.35
C LYS A 235 23.41 -12.07 17.56
N THR A 236 22.78 -12.52 18.63
CA THR A 236 22.65 -13.94 18.96
C THR A 236 21.21 -14.43 18.84
N PHE A 237 20.37 -13.76 18.03
CA PHE A 237 18.96 -14.13 17.86
C PHE A 237 18.84 -15.52 17.22
N ASN A 238 18.09 -16.42 17.88
CA ASN A 238 17.94 -17.81 17.44
C ASN A 238 16.81 -18.04 16.43
N GLY A 239 16.14 -16.98 16.02
CA GLY A 239 15.08 -17.05 14.99
C GLY A 239 13.66 -17.00 15.53
N THR A 240 13.43 -17.36 16.79
CA THR A 240 12.10 -17.33 17.42
C THR A 240 12.18 -16.66 18.78
N GLY A 241 11.11 -15.98 19.14
CA GLY A 241 11.01 -15.37 20.44
C GLY A 241 11.08 -13.84 20.40
N PRO A 242 11.11 -13.22 21.58
CA PRO A 242 11.17 -11.76 21.66
C PRO A 242 12.55 -11.22 21.29
N CYS A 243 12.55 -10.12 20.58
CA CYS A 243 13.76 -9.38 20.21
C CYS A 243 13.69 -8.00 20.87
N ASN A 244 14.73 -7.66 21.63
CA ASN A 244 14.76 -6.42 22.40
C ASN A 244 15.41 -5.26 21.65
N ASN A 245 16.12 -5.53 20.55
CA ASN A 245 16.80 -4.50 19.76
C ASN A 245 16.18 -4.55 18.36
N VAL A 246 15.13 -3.75 18.16
CA VAL A 246 14.34 -3.74 16.95
C VAL A 246 14.56 -2.41 16.24
N SER A 247 14.67 -2.46 14.93
CA SER A 247 14.66 -1.25 14.10
C SER A 247 13.65 -1.43 12.98
N THR A 248 13.21 -0.30 12.42
CA THR A 248 12.36 -0.32 11.24
C THR A 248 13.20 0.05 10.03
N VAL A 249 13.01 -0.69 8.94
CA VAL A 249 13.70 -0.44 7.67
C VAL A 249 12.64 -0.41 6.57
N GLN A 250 12.92 0.32 5.52
CA GLN A 250 12.05 0.33 4.34
C GLN A 250 12.29 -0.92 3.50
N CYS A 251 13.54 -1.35 3.39
CA CYS A 251 13.93 -2.51 2.59
C CYS A 251 14.89 -3.39 3.37
N THR A 252 14.91 -4.67 3.02
CA THR A 252 15.90 -5.60 3.56
C THR A 252 17.29 -5.25 3.02
N HIS A 253 18.33 -5.87 3.61
CA HIS A 253 19.67 -5.83 3.01
C HIS A 253 19.66 -6.58 1.68
N GLY A 254 20.69 -6.42 0.89
CA GLY A 254 20.82 -7.13 -0.38
C GLY A 254 20.97 -8.61 -0.15
N ILE A 255 20.00 -9.41 -0.59
CA ILE A 255 19.98 -10.85 -0.44
C ILE A 255 20.27 -11.45 -1.81
N LYS A 256 21.38 -12.16 -1.93
CA LYS A 256 21.68 -12.92 -3.16
C LYS A 256 20.86 -14.20 -3.17
N PRO A 257 20.03 -14.42 -4.20
CA PRO A 257 19.21 -15.64 -4.26
C PRO A 257 20.02 -16.84 -4.73
N VAL A 258 20.98 -17.27 -3.90
CA VAL A 258 21.86 -18.39 -4.22
C VAL A 258 21.10 -19.69 -3.99
N VAL A 259 21.00 -20.50 -5.05
CA VAL A 259 20.36 -21.82 -5.00
C VAL A 259 21.44 -22.85 -4.74
N SER A 260 21.43 -23.45 -3.56
CA SER A 260 22.42 -24.48 -3.18
C SER A 260 21.79 -25.43 -2.18
N THR A 261 22.42 -26.58 -2.00
CA THR A 261 22.02 -27.57 -0.99
C THR A 261 23.21 -27.86 -0.09
N GLN A 262 22.95 -28.28 1.13
CA GLN A 262 23.91 -28.68 2.14
C GLN A 262 24.74 -27.50 2.70
N LEU A 263 25.40 -26.74 1.83
CA LEU A 263 26.23 -25.60 2.21
C LEU A 263 25.55 -24.31 1.70
N LEU A 264 25.45 -23.32 2.56
CA LEU A 264 24.92 -22.00 2.19
C LEU A 264 26.07 -21.12 1.75
N LEU A 265 25.98 -20.59 0.53
CA LEU A 265 27.07 -19.85 -0.10
C LEU A 265 26.76 -18.36 -0.13
N ASN A 266 27.75 -17.53 0.11
CA ASN A 266 27.73 -16.07 -0.08
C ASN A 266 26.61 -15.37 0.70
N GLY A 267 26.24 -15.93 1.83
CA GLY A 267 25.22 -15.36 2.69
C GLY A 267 25.80 -14.47 3.78
N SER A 268 24.95 -14.12 4.76
CA SER A 268 25.32 -13.31 5.90
C SER A 268 26.02 -14.15 6.96
N LEU A 269 27.00 -13.56 7.64
CA LEU A 269 27.75 -14.19 8.72
C LEU A 269 27.22 -13.75 10.07
N ALA A 270 27.36 -14.60 11.08
CA ALA A 270 27.06 -14.25 12.45
C ALA A 270 28.15 -13.30 13.00
N GLU A 271 27.77 -12.38 13.87
CA GLU A 271 28.69 -11.34 14.34
C GLU A 271 29.52 -11.77 15.56
N GLU A 272 28.91 -12.53 16.49
CA GLU A 272 29.57 -12.86 17.75
C GLU A 272 29.99 -14.32 17.86
N LYS A 273 29.11 -15.24 17.50
CA LYS A 273 29.33 -16.68 17.61
C LYS A 273 28.46 -17.39 16.57
N ILE A 274 28.78 -18.65 16.32
CA ILE A 274 27.99 -19.52 15.44
C ILE A 274 26.59 -19.67 16.04
N ILE A 275 25.57 -19.49 15.22
CA ILE A 275 24.17 -19.56 15.65
C ILE A 275 23.49 -20.73 14.98
N ILE A 276 22.79 -21.51 15.77
CA ILE A 276 22.05 -22.69 15.30
C ILE A 276 20.57 -22.38 15.42
N ARG A 277 19.86 -22.57 14.33
CA ARG A 277 18.43 -22.30 14.24
C ARG A 277 17.68 -23.53 13.78
N SER A 278 16.62 -23.88 14.48
CA SER A 278 15.72 -24.97 14.10
C SER A 278 14.33 -24.70 14.67
N LYS A 279 13.30 -25.15 13.95
CA LYS A 279 11.93 -25.04 14.45
C LYS A 279 11.77 -25.87 15.74
N ASN A 280 12.38 -27.05 15.76
CA ASN A 280 12.46 -27.91 16.95
C ASN A 280 13.72 -28.76 16.82
N ILE A 281 14.73 -28.45 17.60
CA ILE A 281 16.06 -29.08 17.43
C ILE A 281 16.05 -30.56 17.81
N SER A 282 15.13 -30.98 18.66
CA SER A 282 14.99 -32.40 19.05
C SER A 282 14.21 -33.23 18.01
N ASP A 283 13.55 -32.56 17.06
CA ASP A 283 12.79 -33.25 16.01
C ASP A 283 13.72 -33.55 14.82
N ASN A 284 13.87 -34.83 14.47
CA ASN A 284 14.72 -35.25 13.37
C ASN A 284 14.16 -34.89 11.98
N ALA A 285 12.88 -34.51 11.91
CA ALA A 285 12.25 -34.09 10.65
C ALA A 285 12.52 -32.63 10.30
N LYS A 286 13.01 -31.83 11.26
CA LYS A 286 13.20 -30.40 11.06
C LYS A 286 14.63 -30.09 10.71
N THR A 287 14.84 -29.28 9.66
CA THR A 287 16.16 -28.88 9.21
C THR A 287 16.79 -27.92 10.22
N ILE A 288 18.07 -28.14 10.48
CA ILE A 288 18.88 -27.26 11.33
C ILE A 288 19.68 -26.33 10.41
N ILE A 289 19.53 -25.03 10.61
CA ILE A 289 20.27 -24.01 9.86
C ILE A 289 21.37 -23.50 10.76
N VAL A 290 22.62 -23.65 10.30
CA VAL A 290 23.80 -23.17 11.03
C VAL A 290 24.31 -21.93 10.31
N GLN A 291 24.48 -20.83 11.04
CA GLN A 291 25.07 -19.61 10.52
C GLN A 291 26.48 -19.49 11.10
N LEU A 292 27.49 -19.44 10.23
CA LEU A 292 28.89 -19.40 10.62
C LEU A 292 29.32 -17.99 10.97
N LYS A 293 30.30 -17.88 11.85
CA LYS A 293 30.93 -16.62 12.21
C LYS A 293 31.98 -16.21 11.19
N GLU A 294 32.80 -17.15 10.75
CA GLU A 294 33.89 -16.92 9.80
C GLU A 294 33.58 -17.69 8.52
N PRO A 295 33.78 -17.10 7.34
CA PRO A 295 33.51 -17.81 6.12
C PRO A 295 34.60 -18.82 5.84
N VAL A 296 34.24 -19.93 5.20
CA VAL A 296 35.17 -20.91 4.70
C VAL A 296 35.17 -20.80 3.18
N GLU A 297 36.33 -20.49 2.58
CA GLU A 297 36.41 -20.34 1.13
C GLU A 297 36.34 -21.70 0.46
N ILE A 298 35.52 -21.81 -0.58
CA ILE A 298 35.42 -22.98 -1.43
C ILE A 298 35.73 -22.53 -2.86
N TYR A 299 36.66 -23.24 -3.47
CA TYR A 299 37.14 -22.97 -4.82
C TYR A 299 36.78 -24.17 -5.70
N CYS A 300 35.94 -23.94 -6.71
CA CYS A 300 35.47 -25.01 -7.58
C CYS A 300 35.93 -24.77 -9.01
N ILE A 301 36.27 -25.85 -9.69
CA ILE A 301 36.76 -25.78 -11.05
C ILE A 301 36.19 -26.94 -11.86
N ARG A 302 35.80 -26.66 -13.12
CA ARG A 302 35.63 -27.65 -14.15
C ARG A 302 36.77 -27.44 -15.15
N PRO A 303 37.81 -28.25 -15.07
CA PRO A 303 38.94 -28.09 -15.97
C PRO A 303 38.59 -28.60 -17.36
N GLY A 304 39.36 -28.19 -18.33
CA GLY A 304 39.22 -28.60 -19.72
C GLY A 304 38.64 -27.48 -20.58
N ASN A 305 38.96 -27.50 -21.83
CA ASN A 305 38.49 -26.55 -22.83
C ASN A 305 37.27 -27.15 -23.54
N ASN A 306 36.10 -26.97 -22.92
CA ASN A 306 34.83 -27.43 -23.51
C ASN A 306 34.44 -26.51 -24.66
N THR A 307 34.01 -27.11 -25.77
CA THR A 307 33.47 -26.35 -26.90
C THR A 307 31.97 -26.50 -26.92
N ARG A 308 31.31 -25.50 -27.44
CA ARG A 308 29.85 -25.48 -27.59
C ARG A 308 29.52 -25.63 -29.08
N ARG A 309 28.64 -26.55 -29.36
CA ARG A 309 28.19 -26.88 -30.70
C ARG A 309 26.74 -26.49 -30.87
N SER A 310 26.40 -25.88 -32.00
CA SER A 310 25.05 -25.49 -32.32
C SER A 310 24.42 -26.57 -33.23
N VAL A 311 23.30 -27.11 -32.78
CA VAL A 311 22.51 -28.10 -33.52
C VAL A 311 21.16 -27.54 -33.82
N ARG A 312 20.76 -27.42 -35.06
CA ARG A 312 19.42 -26.97 -35.43
C ARG A 312 18.41 -28.11 -35.25
N ILE A 313 17.38 -27.87 -34.46
CA ILE A 313 16.35 -28.87 -34.18
C ILE A 313 14.99 -28.50 -34.77
N GLY A 314 14.91 -27.40 -35.46
CA GLY A 314 13.69 -26.91 -36.11
C GLY A 314 13.91 -25.52 -36.69
N PRO A 315 12.92 -24.96 -37.39
CA PRO A 315 13.04 -23.61 -37.95
C PRO A 315 13.22 -22.58 -36.85
N GLY A 316 14.34 -21.87 -36.89
CA GLY A 316 14.68 -20.86 -35.90
C GLY A 316 15.03 -21.40 -34.54
N GLN A 317 15.17 -22.68 -34.35
CA GLN A 317 15.47 -23.31 -33.05
C GLN A 317 16.85 -23.97 -33.07
N THR A 318 17.68 -23.57 -32.16
CA THR A 318 19.04 -24.05 -32.00
C THR A 318 19.22 -24.68 -30.64
N PHE A 319 19.71 -25.93 -30.64
CA PHE A 319 20.13 -26.63 -29.42
C PHE A 319 21.64 -26.48 -29.26
N TYR A 320 22.06 -25.95 -28.13
CA TYR A 320 23.47 -25.79 -27.81
C TYR A 320 23.96 -27.03 -27.06
N ALA A 321 24.78 -27.81 -27.70
CA ALA A 321 25.28 -29.07 -27.16
C ALA A 321 26.76 -28.96 -26.86
N THR A 322 27.24 -29.83 -26.00
CA THR A 322 28.67 -29.96 -25.75
C THR A 322 29.31 -30.56 -26.98
N GLY A 323 30.29 -29.88 -27.56
CA GLY A 323 31.09 -30.39 -28.63
C GLY A 323 32.29 -31.14 -28.10
N ASP A 324 33.45 -30.97 -28.75
CA ASP A 324 34.66 -31.66 -28.31
C ASP A 324 35.23 -31.00 -27.05
N ILE A 325 35.78 -31.79 -26.15
CA ILE A 325 36.54 -31.32 -25.00
C ILE A 325 38.04 -31.45 -25.36
N ILE A 326 38.73 -30.32 -25.38
CA ILE A 326 40.10 -30.23 -25.84
C ILE A 326 41.03 -30.00 -24.63
N GLY A 327 42.16 -30.67 -24.59
CA GLY A 327 43.22 -30.47 -23.62
C GLY A 327 43.11 -31.35 -22.39
N ASP A 328 43.30 -30.75 -21.22
CA ASP A 328 43.39 -31.46 -19.95
C ASP A 328 41.99 -31.95 -19.51
N ILE A 329 41.82 -33.25 -19.43
CA ILE A 329 40.56 -33.90 -19.05
C ILE A 329 40.69 -34.35 -17.60
N ARG A 330 40.08 -33.59 -16.69
CA ARG A 330 40.02 -33.95 -15.31
C ARG A 330 38.60 -33.79 -14.78
N GLN A 331 38.32 -34.50 -13.70
CA GLN A 331 37.01 -34.37 -13.04
C GLN A 331 36.88 -33.00 -12.41
N ALA A 332 35.67 -32.41 -12.52
CA ALA A 332 35.34 -31.19 -11.81
C ALA A 332 35.46 -31.45 -10.31
N HIS A 333 35.96 -30.49 -9.58
CA HIS A 333 36.23 -30.65 -8.16
C HIS A 333 36.19 -29.32 -7.46
N CYS A 334 35.99 -29.38 -6.15
CA CYS A 334 36.08 -28.22 -5.25
C CYS A 334 37.15 -28.45 -4.21
N THR A 335 37.87 -27.41 -3.86
CA THR A 335 38.92 -27.46 -2.82
C THR A 335 38.53 -26.54 -1.67
N ILE A 336 38.78 -27.02 -0.46
CA ILE A 336 38.50 -26.31 0.79
C ILE A 336 39.73 -26.48 1.69
N ASN A 337 40.11 -25.40 2.37
CA ASN A 337 41.22 -25.45 3.33
C ASN A 337 40.84 -26.39 4.48
N GLU A 338 41.64 -27.41 4.68
CA GLU A 338 41.37 -28.46 5.67
C GLU A 338 41.34 -27.92 7.10
N THR A 339 42.31 -27.07 7.45
CA THR A 339 42.42 -26.49 8.80
C THR A 339 41.21 -25.60 9.09
N ALA A 340 40.82 -24.76 8.15
CA ALA A 340 39.68 -23.88 8.31
C ALA A 340 38.36 -24.65 8.43
N TRP A 341 38.19 -25.71 7.64
CA TRP A 341 36.99 -26.54 7.69
C TRP A 341 36.87 -27.31 8.99
N HIS A 342 37.97 -27.93 9.45
CA HIS A 342 38.00 -28.69 10.72
C HIS A 342 37.72 -27.78 11.90
N LYS A 343 38.31 -26.55 11.90
CA LYS A 343 38.03 -25.55 12.92
C LYS A 343 36.52 -25.19 12.94
N THR A 344 35.94 -25.01 11.79
CA THR A 344 34.51 -24.69 11.62
C THR A 344 33.62 -25.81 12.16
N LEU A 345 33.91 -27.08 11.79
CA LEU A 345 33.15 -28.21 12.30
C LEU A 345 33.28 -28.38 13.80
N GLN A 346 34.46 -28.11 14.36
CA GLN A 346 34.69 -28.16 15.81
C GLN A 346 33.85 -27.10 16.52
N GLU A 347 33.82 -25.87 15.99
CA GLU A 347 33.00 -24.79 16.55
C GLU A 347 31.49 -25.12 16.46
N VAL A 348 31.04 -25.70 15.36
CA VAL A 348 29.67 -26.14 15.19
C VAL A 348 29.33 -27.24 16.19
N SER A 349 30.24 -28.19 16.36
CA SER A 349 30.08 -29.28 17.35
C SER A 349 29.94 -28.72 18.76
N GLU A 350 30.75 -27.75 19.13
CA GLU A 350 30.69 -27.11 20.45
C GLU A 350 29.35 -26.38 20.65
N ARG A 351 28.87 -25.71 19.62
CA ARG A 351 27.58 -25.04 19.69
C ARG A 351 26.39 -26.01 19.76
N LEU A 352 26.48 -27.16 19.10
CA LEU A 352 25.46 -28.19 19.17
C LEU A 352 25.39 -28.84 20.54
N LYS A 353 26.52 -28.92 21.27
CA LYS A 353 26.56 -29.44 22.64
C LYS A 353 25.74 -28.59 23.62
N ASP A 354 25.52 -27.32 23.32
CA ASP A 354 24.61 -26.47 24.13
C ASP A 354 23.17 -26.99 24.11
N TYR A 355 22.76 -27.61 23.02
CA TYR A 355 21.42 -28.17 22.85
C TYR A 355 21.35 -29.64 23.23
N PHE A 356 22.50 -30.36 23.20
CA PHE A 356 22.61 -31.78 23.51
C PHE A 356 23.71 -31.95 24.58
N PRO A 357 23.41 -31.60 25.83
CA PRO A 357 24.45 -31.65 26.85
C PRO A 357 24.82 -33.09 27.18
N ASN A 358 26.10 -33.29 27.47
CA ASN A 358 26.71 -34.58 27.83
C ASN A 358 26.64 -35.64 26.70
N LYS A 359 26.58 -35.18 25.42
CA LYS A 359 26.59 -36.06 24.26
C LYS A 359 27.73 -35.70 23.33
N THR A 360 28.24 -36.70 22.65
CA THR A 360 29.29 -36.53 21.65
C THR A 360 28.62 -36.27 20.28
N ILE A 361 29.06 -35.19 19.62
CA ILE A 361 28.51 -34.81 18.31
C ILE A 361 29.33 -35.46 17.21
N HIS A 362 28.65 -36.18 16.34
CA HIS A 362 29.26 -36.86 15.19
C HIS A 362 28.69 -36.27 13.90
N PHE A 363 29.51 -36.10 12.91
CA PHE A 363 29.08 -35.73 11.58
C PHE A 363 29.28 -36.94 10.64
N ALA A 364 28.28 -37.15 9.80
CA ALA A 364 28.32 -38.25 8.82
C ALA A 364 27.81 -37.73 7.49
N ASN A 365 28.04 -38.46 6.42
CA ASN A 365 27.55 -38.07 5.10
C ASN A 365 26.01 -38.24 5.06
N HIS A 366 25.39 -37.74 4.00
CA HIS A 366 23.95 -37.80 3.81
C HIS A 366 23.43 -39.26 3.91
N SER A 367 22.16 -39.39 4.24
CA SER A 367 21.53 -40.70 4.48
C SER A 367 20.96 -41.34 3.21
N GLY A 368 20.96 -40.61 2.08
CA GLY A 368 20.46 -41.11 0.80
C GLY A 368 19.43 -40.16 0.23
N GLY A 369 18.96 -40.48 -0.97
CA GLY A 369 17.98 -39.69 -1.68
C GLY A 369 18.45 -39.33 -3.08
N ASP A 370 17.82 -38.34 -3.66
CA ASP A 370 18.16 -37.85 -4.98
C ASP A 370 19.52 -37.15 -5.00
N LEU A 371 20.13 -37.05 -6.18
CA LEU A 371 21.47 -36.44 -6.33
C LEU A 371 21.45 -34.99 -5.86
N GLU A 372 20.35 -34.29 -6.02
CA GLU A 372 20.17 -32.88 -5.64
C GLU A 372 20.28 -32.65 -4.13
N ILE A 373 19.95 -33.65 -3.31
CA ILE A 373 20.01 -33.50 -1.84
C ILE A 373 21.15 -34.28 -1.22
N THR A 374 21.64 -35.34 -1.89
CA THR A 374 22.74 -36.14 -1.38
C THR A 374 24.11 -35.51 -1.64
N THR A 375 24.18 -34.53 -2.50
CA THR A 375 25.39 -33.78 -2.81
C THR A 375 25.20 -32.32 -2.59
N HIS A 376 26.32 -31.60 -2.51
CA HIS A 376 26.29 -30.14 -2.51
C HIS A 376 26.04 -29.68 -3.94
N SER A 377 24.81 -29.27 -4.25
CA SER A 377 24.46 -28.79 -5.58
C SER A 377 24.44 -27.26 -5.59
N PHE A 378 24.98 -26.67 -6.65
CA PHE A 378 25.06 -25.22 -6.81
C PHE A 378 25.32 -24.92 -8.29
N ASN A 379 25.18 -23.61 -8.61
CA ASN A 379 25.45 -23.08 -9.93
C ASN A 379 26.80 -22.37 -9.91
N CYS A 380 27.69 -22.72 -10.83
CA CYS A 380 28.98 -22.06 -10.96
C CYS A 380 29.18 -21.68 -12.42
N GLY A 381 29.16 -20.38 -12.72
CA GLY A 381 29.39 -19.87 -14.07
C GLY A 381 28.38 -20.32 -15.11
N GLY A 382 27.17 -20.71 -14.69
CA GLY A 382 26.14 -21.23 -15.60
C GLY A 382 26.09 -22.74 -15.72
N GLU A 383 27.05 -23.47 -15.11
CA GLU A 383 27.03 -24.94 -15.04
C GLU A 383 26.57 -25.38 -13.64
N PHE A 384 25.84 -26.49 -13.57
CA PHE A 384 25.28 -26.99 -12.31
C PHE A 384 26.15 -28.13 -11.80
N PHE A 385 26.79 -27.90 -10.67
CA PHE A 385 27.72 -28.79 -10.01
C PHE A 385 27.00 -29.59 -8.93
N TYR A 386 27.35 -30.84 -8.77
CA TYR A 386 26.88 -31.78 -7.76
C TYR A 386 28.08 -32.43 -7.12
N CYS A 387 28.48 -31.91 -5.95
CA CYS A 387 29.76 -32.27 -5.34
C CYS A 387 29.53 -33.20 -4.16
N ASN A 388 30.30 -34.28 -4.15
CA ASN A 388 30.25 -35.31 -3.09
C ASN A 388 30.94 -34.78 -1.83
N THR A 389 30.16 -34.58 -0.77
CA THR A 389 30.63 -33.97 0.49
C THR A 389 31.02 -34.99 1.55
N THR A 390 31.22 -36.27 1.20
CA THR A 390 31.59 -37.31 2.17
C THR A 390 32.89 -36.97 2.92
N LYS A 391 33.85 -36.36 2.25
CA LYS A 391 35.12 -35.93 2.87
C LYS A 391 34.95 -34.71 3.80
N LEU A 392 33.86 -33.96 3.65
CA LEU A 392 33.65 -32.80 4.50
C LEU A 392 32.95 -33.17 5.82
N PHE A 393 31.99 -34.07 5.76
CA PHE A 393 31.20 -34.46 6.90
C PHE A 393 31.62 -35.84 7.41
N ASN A 394 32.69 -35.85 8.18
CA ASN A 394 33.20 -37.02 8.86
C ASN A 394 33.79 -36.58 10.20
N ASP A 395 34.27 -37.54 10.98
CA ASP A 395 34.79 -37.27 12.33
C ASP A 395 36.28 -36.90 12.33
N ALA A 396 36.91 -36.71 11.17
CA ALA A 396 38.31 -36.34 11.07
C ALA A 396 38.61 -34.95 11.63
N TYR A 397 37.59 -34.15 11.87
CA TYR A 397 37.79 -32.82 12.46
C TYR A 397 38.36 -32.86 13.89
N ASN A 398 38.25 -34.02 14.54
CA ASN A 398 38.84 -34.24 15.87
C ASN A 398 40.36 -34.53 15.87
N SER A 399 40.96 -34.75 14.72
CA SER A 399 42.40 -35.00 14.60
C SER A 399 43.15 -33.67 14.58
N THR A 400 44.25 -33.66 15.31
CA THR A 400 45.07 -32.44 15.52
C THR A 400 46.17 -32.28 14.44
N ALA A 401 45.93 -32.69 13.24
CA ALA A 401 46.90 -32.54 12.17
C ALA A 401 46.95 -31.12 11.65
N ASN A 402 48.03 -30.39 11.98
CA ASN A 402 48.34 -29.09 11.41
C ASN A 402 48.88 -29.28 9.97
N SER A 403 48.00 -29.44 9.03
CA SER A 403 48.39 -29.55 7.64
C SER A 403 47.84 -28.35 6.85
N ASN A 404 48.65 -27.76 6.00
CA ASN A 404 48.23 -26.76 5.04
C ASN A 404 47.57 -27.44 3.81
N ALA A 405 47.08 -28.65 3.99
CA ALA A 405 46.46 -29.42 2.92
C ALA A 405 45.07 -28.86 2.60
N ASN A 406 44.62 -29.16 1.40
CA ASN A 406 43.27 -28.84 0.95
C ASN A 406 42.48 -30.14 0.85
N ILE A 407 41.22 -30.07 1.28
CA ILE A 407 40.24 -31.12 1.06
C ILE A 407 39.73 -30.95 -0.36
N THR A 408 39.86 -31.97 -1.18
CA THR A 408 39.36 -31.98 -2.55
C THR A 408 38.15 -32.91 -2.64
N ILE A 409 36.99 -32.35 -3.02
CA ILE A 409 35.77 -33.13 -3.18
C ILE A 409 35.46 -33.25 -4.68
N PRO A 410 35.14 -34.45 -5.19
CA PRO A 410 34.81 -34.62 -6.60
C PRO A 410 33.41 -34.11 -6.88
N CYS A 411 33.21 -33.50 -8.06
CA CYS A 411 31.95 -32.97 -8.50
C CYS A 411 31.50 -33.61 -9.81
N ARG A 412 30.21 -33.79 -9.95
CA ARG A 412 29.59 -34.18 -11.21
C ARG A 412 28.86 -32.95 -11.75
N ILE A 413 28.71 -32.94 -13.09
CA ILE A 413 27.99 -31.86 -13.75
C ILE A 413 26.75 -32.45 -14.43
N LYS A 414 25.61 -31.81 -14.22
CA LYS A 414 24.38 -32.14 -14.92
C LYS A 414 23.93 -30.95 -15.74
N GLN A 415 23.40 -31.22 -16.93
CA GLN A 415 22.82 -30.19 -17.78
C GLN A 415 21.32 -30.23 -17.77
N PHE A 416 20.68 -31.37 -17.53
CA PHE A 416 19.23 -31.51 -17.41
C PHE A 416 18.87 -31.44 -15.93
N ILE A 417 18.14 -30.39 -15.53
CA ILE A 417 17.93 -30.05 -14.14
C ILE A 417 16.45 -29.96 -13.87
N ASN A 418 15.98 -30.65 -12.82
CA ASN A 418 14.65 -30.50 -12.28
C ASN A 418 14.70 -29.40 -11.19
N MET A 419 14.28 -28.19 -11.56
CA MET A 419 14.32 -27.07 -10.63
C MET A 419 13.20 -27.24 -9.60
N TRP A 420 13.54 -26.93 -8.35
CA TRP A 420 12.59 -26.82 -7.23
C TRP A 420 11.89 -28.14 -6.92
N GLN A 421 12.39 -29.26 -7.43
CA GLN A 421 11.82 -30.60 -7.27
C GLN A 421 10.38 -30.69 -7.80
N GLU A 422 9.99 -29.84 -8.74
CA GLU A 422 8.69 -29.89 -9.38
C GLU A 422 8.66 -30.93 -10.49
N VAL A 423 7.62 -31.76 -10.47
CA VAL A 423 7.37 -32.72 -11.54
C VAL A 423 6.71 -31.99 -12.71
N GLY A 424 7.19 -32.27 -13.90
CA GLY A 424 6.62 -31.73 -15.13
C GLY A 424 7.39 -30.59 -15.75
N ARG A 425 8.43 -30.10 -15.09
CA ARG A 425 9.28 -29.03 -15.62
C ARG A 425 10.74 -29.37 -15.44
N ALA A 426 11.50 -29.25 -16.51
CA ALA A 426 12.94 -29.46 -16.51
C ALA A 426 13.62 -28.41 -17.38
N MET A 427 14.83 -28.07 -17.01
CA MET A 427 15.64 -27.10 -17.73
C MET A 427 16.90 -27.79 -18.22
N TYR A 428 17.32 -27.44 -19.44
CA TYR A 428 18.62 -27.81 -19.99
C TYR A 428 19.54 -26.58 -19.90
N ALA A 429 20.63 -26.72 -19.17
CA ALA A 429 21.63 -25.64 -19.07
C ALA A 429 22.61 -25.79 -20.23
N PRO A 430 22.70 -24.84 -21.17
CA PRO A 430 23.63 -24.97 -22.29
C PRO A 430 25.07 -25.00 -21.77
N PRO A 431 25.95 -25.72 -22.46
CA PRO A 431 27.35 -25.80 -22.02
C PRO A 431 28.06 -24.48 -22.13
N ILE A 432 28.95 -24.23 -21.19
CA ILE A 432 29.79 -23.02 -21.17
C ILE A 432 31.14 -23.36 -21.76
N ARG A 433 31.63 -22.50 -22.66
CA ARG A 433 32.94 -22.71 -23.33
C ARG A 433 34.09 -22.49 -22.36
N GLY A 434 35.16 -23.28 -22.57
CA GLY A 434 36.39 -23.13 -21.81
C GLY A 434 36.33 -23.81 -20.45
N ASN A 435 37.29 -23.48 -19.60
CA ASN A 435 37.28 -23.91 -18.20
C ASN A 435 36.44 -22.95 -17.35
N ILE A 436 35.89 -23.47 -16.29
CA ILE A 436 35.05 -22.68 -15.36
C ILE A 436 35.66 -22.74 -13.98
N THR A 437 35.83 -21.59 -13.37
CA THR A 437 36.27 -21.48 -11.97
C THR A 437 35.34 -20.55 -11.23
N CYS A 438 35.08 -20.85 -9.97
CA CYS A 438 34.34 -19.98 -9.11
C CYS A 438 34.84 -20.07 -7.68
N ARG A 439 34.86 -18.94 -7.01
CA ARG A 439 35.18 -18.84 -5.60
C ARG A 439 33.91 -18.41 -4.86
N SER A 440 33.61 -19.12 -3.79
CA SER A 440 32.47 -18.80 -2.95
C SER A 440 32.88 -18.92 -1.49
N ASN A 441 32.12 -18.27 -0.62
CA ASN A 441 32.28 -18.36 0.82
C ASN A 441 31.17 -19.22 1.40
N ILE A 442 31.53 -20.29 2.09
CA ILE A 442 30.56 -21.07 2.86
C ILE A 442 30.24 -20.25 4.11
N THR A 443 29.02 -19.80 4.23
CA THR A 443 28.55 -18.95 5.32
C THR A 443 27.52 -19.64 6.23
N GLY A 444 27.07 -20.83 5.83
CA GLY A 444 26.15 -21.59 6.64
C GLY A 444 26.07 -23.04 6.21
N LEU A 445 25.42 -23.82 7.04
CA LEU A 445 25.24 -25.25 6.80
C LEU A 445 23.75 -25.59 7.01
N LEU A 446 23.26 -26.54 6.20
CA LEU A 446 21.97 -27.17 6.42
C LEU A 446 22.20 -28.58 6.95
N LEU A 447 21.75 -28.87 8.14
CA LEU A 447 21.98 -30.15 8.79
C LEU A 447 20.64 -30.81 9.13
N THR A 448 20.66 -32.13 9.15
CA THR A 448 19.56 -32.93 9.69
C THR A 448 20.09 -33.75 10.84
N TYR A 449 19.24 -33.88 11.87
CA TYR A 449 19.54 -34.67 13.06
C TYR A 449 18.94 -36.09 12.87
N ASP A 450 19.75 -37.12 13.04
CA ASP A 450 19.30 -38.48 12.84
C ASP A 450 18.26 -38.91 13.88
N GLY A 451 18.31 -38.34 15.07
CA GLY A 451 17.50 -38.82 16.14
C GLY A 451 18.02 -40.16 16.65
N GLY A 452 17.27 -40.78 17.49
CA GLY A 452 17.61 -42.10 18.00
C GLY A 452 17.32 -42.26 19.48
N ASN A 453 17.86 -43.33 20.05
CA ASN A 453 17.67 -43.63 21.48
C ASN A 453 18.30 -42.54 22.34
N SER A 454 17.53 -42.01 23.25
CA SER A 454 17.96 -40.96 24.17
C SER A 454 19.08 -41.43 25.11
N SER A 455 19.39 -42.76 25.13
CA SER A 455 20.47 -43.35 25.88
C SER A 455 21.82 -43.39 25.17
N UNK A 456 21.96 -43.08 23.82
CA UNK A 456 23.02 -43.14 23.24
C UNK A 456 23.81 -42.06 23.54
N PRO A 457 24.93 -42.23 23.83
CA PRO A 457 25.81 -41.10 24.13
C PRO A 457 26.20 -40.26 22.90
N ASN A 458 25.90 -40.75 21.72
CA ASN A 458 26.30 -40.11 20.45
C ASN A 458 25.07 -39.55 19.72
N GLU A 459 25.25 -38.32 19.19
CA GLU A 459 24.25 -37.69 18.32
C GLU A 459 24.91 -37.47 16.94
N THR A 460 24.22 -37.89 15.88
CA THR A 460 24.75 -37.82 14.52
C THR A 460 24.00 -36.75 13.73
N PHE A 461 24.75 -35.90 13.05
CA PHE A 461 24.22 -34.84 12.18
C PHE A 461 24.73 -35.07 10.77
N ARG A 462 23.82 -34.94 9.80
CA ARG A 462 24.13 -35.19 8.39
C ARG A 462 23.78 -33.93 7.58
N PRO A 463 24.50 -33.66 6.47
CA PRO A 463 24.12 -32.56 5.62
C PRO A 463 22.74 -32.82 5.00
N GLY A 464 21.99 -31.78 4.86
CA GLY A 464 20.64 -31.84 4.34
C GLY A 464 20.35 -30.74 3.36
N GLY A 465 19.10 -30.49 3.09
CA GLY A 465 18.65 -29.46 2.17
C GLY A 465 17.55 -29.97 1.26
N GLY A 466 17.36 -29.29 0.14
CA GLY A 466 16.36 -29.64 -0.84
C GLY A 466 15.19 -28.69 -0.86
N ASP A 467 14.71 -28.24 0.31
CA ASP A 467 13.71 -27.18 0.38
C ASP A 467 14.43 -25.84 0.33
N MET A 468 14.29 -25.14 -0.79
CA MET A 468 14.98 -23.86 -0.99
C MET A 468 14.48 -22.77 -0.06
N ARG A 469 13.32 -22.96 0.56
CA ARG A 469 12.82 -22.00 1.58
C ARG A 469 13.77 -21.87 2.74
N ASP A 470 14.49 -22.95 3.10
CA ASP A 470 15.47 -22.88 4.19
C ASP A 470 16.66 -21.99 3.82
N ASN A 471 17.03 -21.96 2.54
CA ASN A 471 18.05 -21.01 2.06
C ASN A 471 17.59 -19.57 2.28
N TRP A 472 16.32 -19.29 1.97
CA TRP A 472 15.76 -17.94 2.14
C TRP A 472 15.56 -17.61 3.63
N ARG A 473 15.19 -18.59 4.45
CA ARG A 473 15.08 -18.40 5.90
C ARG A 473 16.40 -17.98 6.53
N SER A 474 17.51 -18.48 6.00
CA SER A 474 18.84 -18.15 6.54
C SER A 474 19.18 -16.67 6.37
N GLU A 475 18.52 -15.96 5.46
CA GLU A 475 18.72 -14.53 5.25
C GLU A 475 17.57 -13.68 5.78
N LEU A 476 16.34 -14.19 5.74
CA LEU A 476 15.15 -13.42 6.13
C LEU A 476 14.74 -13.63 7.59
N TYR A 477 15.54 -14.34 8.37
CA TYR A 477 15.21 -14.71 9.75
C TYR A 477 15.02 -13.49 10.66
N LYS A 478 15.68 -12.38 10.35
CA LYS A 478 15.69 -11.18 11.19
C LYS A 478 14.61 -10.15 10.78
N TYR A 479 13.81 -10.43 9.77
CA TYR A 479 12.83 -9.49 9.23
C TYR A 479 11.41 -9.95 9.50
N LYS A 480 10.52 -8.98 9.61
CA LYS A 480 9.10 -9.20 9.83
C LYS A 480 8.33 -8.07 9.18
N VAL A 481 7.30 -8.39 8.42
CA VAL A 481 6.43 -7.38 7.79
C VAL A 481 5.28 -7.09 8.74
N VAL A 482 5.02 -5.82 8.98
CA VAL A 482 3.91 -5.37 9.80
C VAL A 482 3.08 -4.34 9.04
N GLU A 483 1.80 -4.32 9.34
CA GLU A 483 0.86 -3.34 8.84
C GLU A 483 0.76 -2.20 9.84
N ILE A 484 0.95 -0.97 9.37
CA ILE A 484 0.81 0.21 10.23
C ILE A 484 -0.68 0.50 10.39
N LYS A 485 -1.11 0.67 11.62
CA LYS A 485 -2.48 1.08 11.97
C LYS A 485 -2.42 2.50 12.51
N PRO A 486 -2.52 3.51 11.64
CA PRO A 486 -2.30 4.89 12.09
C PRO A 486 -3.47 5.47 12.88
N LEU A 487 -4.66 4.88 12.80
CA LEU A 487 -5.84 5.35 13.53
C LEU A 487 -5.79 4.82 14.96
N GLY A 488 -5.80 5.74 15.91
CA GLY A 488 -5.84 5.40 17.33
C GLY A 488 -6.93 6.19 18.04
N ILE A 489 -7.44 5.61 19.12
CA ILE A 489 -8.50 6.19 19.94
C ILE A 489 -8.04 6.17 21.37
N ALA A 490 -8.19 7.30 22.07
CA ALA A 490 -7.79 7.38 23.47
C ALA A 490 -8.72 8.36 24.21
N PRO A 491 -8.92 8.17 25.51
CA PRO A 491 -9.72 9.12 26.30
C PRO A 491 -8.91 10.37 26.64
N THR A 492 -9.52 11.52 26.46
CA THR A 492 -8.95 12.80 26.88
C THR A 492 -10.05 13.67 27.53
N ARG A 493 -9.65 14.75 28.17
CA ARG A 493 -10.59 15.71 28.75
C ARG A 493 -11.17 16.66 27.70
N ALA A 494 -10.58 16.69 26.51
CA ALA A 494 -11.04 17.57 25.44
C ALA A 494 -12.34 17.04 24.82
N LYS A 495 -13.32 17.90 24.70
CA LYS A 495 -14.59 17.60 24.03
C LYS A 495 -14.74 18.48 22.80
N ARG A 496 -15.27 17.91 21.71
CA ARG A 496 -15.53 18.66 20.48
C ARG A 496 -16.60 19.71 20.73
N ARG A 497 -16.30 20.94 20.41
CA ARG A 497 -17.27 22.05 20.50
C ARG A 497 -18.01 22.16 19.17
N VAL A 498 -19.28 22.54 19.24
CA VAL A 498 -20.14 22.66 18.07
C VAL A 498 -19.69 23.83 17.18
N VAL A 499 -19.13 24.88 17.75
CA VAL A 499 -18.53 25.99 17.00
C VAL A 499 -17.06 26.09 17.40
N GLN A 500 -16.17 25.62 16.53
CA GLN A 500 -14.75 25.81 16.73
C GLN A 500 -14.31 27.06 15.99
N ARG A 501 -13.88 28.07 16.73
CA ARG A 501 -13.03 29.11 16.16
C ARG A 501 -11.68 28.46 15.87
N GLU A 502 -11.28 28.51 14.63
CA GLU A 502 -9.96 28.05 14.23
C GLU A 502 -8.89 28.86 14.97
N LYS A 503 -8.42 28.35 16.07
CA LYS A 503 -7.14 28.79 16.61
C LYS A 503 -6.06 28.06 15.84
N ARG A 504 -5.36 28.76 14.98
CA ARG A 504 -4.13 28.28 14.42
C ARG A 504 -3.19 27.96 15.58
N ALA A 505 -3.02 26.68 15.85
CA ALA A 505 -2.01 26.22 16.77
C ALA A 505 -0.67 26.47 16.08
N VAL A 506 0.06 27.48 16.53
CA VAL A 506 1.45 27.64 16.17
C VAL A 506 2.17 26.50 16.86
N GLY A 507 2.55 25.49 16.08
CA GLY A 507 3.27 24.34 16.60
C GLY A 507 4.58 24.77 17.21
N THR A 508 4.78 24.43 18.46
CA THR A 508 6.05 24.66 19.13
C THR A 508 7.08 23.69 18.56
N LEU A 509 8.04 24.25 17.88
CA LEU A 509 9.18 23.55 17.32
C LEU A 509 10.20 23.26 18.42
N GLY A 510 9.91 22.30 19.28
CA GLY A 510 10.83 21.91 20.31
C GLY A 510 10.96 20.42 20.49
N ALA A 511 10.24 19.66 19.69
CA ALA A 511 10.26 18.21 19.79
C ALA A 511 11.51 17.63 19.17
N VAL A 512 12.14 16.69 19.86
CA VAL A 512 13.24 15.90 19.32
C VAL A 512 12.71 15.14 18.10
N PHE A 513 13.42 15.27 16.98
CA PHE A 513 13.02 14.64 15.74
C PHE A 513 13.27 13.14 15.84
N LEU A 514 12.20 12.39 16.12
CA LEU A 514 12.21 10.94 16.04
C LEU A 514 11.66 10.56 14.65
N GLY A 515 12.32 9.63 13.98
CA GLY A 515 11.90 9.21 12.66
C GLY A 515 10.66 8.32 12.69
N PHE A 516 10.36 7.73 11.54
CA PHE A 516 9.20 6.85 11.34
C PHE A 516 9.18 5.72 12.38
N LEU A 517 8.08 5.62 13.12
CA LEU A 517 7.86 4.68 14.23
C LEU A 517 8.85 4.84 15.39
N GLY A 518 9.65 5.91 15.40
CA GLY A 518 10.64 6.13 16.45
C GLY A 518 10.04 6.31 17.84
N ALA A 519 8.79 6.74 17.92
CA ALA A 519 8.08 6.94 19.20
C ALA A 519 7.29 5.70 19.66
N ALA A 520 7.45 4.55 18.97
CA ALA A 520 6.64 3.35 19.28
C ALA A 520 6.92 2.82 20.69
N GLY A 521 8.15 2.98 21.20
CA GLY A 521 8.51 2.59 22.56
C GLY A 521 8.28 3.66 23.60
N SER A 522 7.85 4.87 23.20
CA SER A 522 7.59 5.99 24.10
C SER A 522 6.19 5.89 24.69
N THR A 523 5.93 6.60 25.78
CA THR A 523 4.60 6.67 26.35
C THR A 523 3.63 7.33 25.35
N MET A 524 2.34 7.09 25.53
CA MET A 524 1.31 7.65 24.62
C MET A 524 1.37 9.18 24.57
N GLY A 525 1.61 9.83 25.70
CA GLY A 525 1.71 11.28 25.76
C GLY A 525 2.92 11.81 24.99
N ALA A 526 4.07 11.17 25.13
CA ALA A 526 5.29 11.55 24.42
C ALA A 526 5.16 11.27 22.93
N ALA A 527 4.57 10.13 22.55
CA ALA A 527 4.42 9.70 21.17
C ALA A 527 3.44 10.58 20.40
N SER A 528 2.44 11.16 21.09
CA SER A 528 1.41 11.99 20.44
C SER A 528 1.95 13.27 19.82
N VAL A 529 3.13 13.74 20.27
CA VAL A 529 3.80 14.89 19.68
C VAL A 529 4.34 14.56 18.27
N MET A 530 4.58 13.29 17.97
CA MET A 530 5.24 12.82 16.74
C MET A 530 4.28 12.26 15.70
N LEU A 531 2.98 12.54 15.82
CA LEU A 531 1.98 12.02 14.87
C LEU A 531 2.21 12.50 13.45
N THR A 532 2.72 13.73 13.29
CA THR A 532 2.99 14.33 11.97
C THR A 532 3.99 13.50 11.17
N VAL A 533 5.00 12.95 11.82
CA VAL A 533 6.08 12.20 11.16
C VAL A 533 5.49 10.94 10.52
N GLN A 534 4.70 10.15 11.26
CA GLN A 534 4.09 8.93 10.75
C GLN A 534 3.08 9.23 9.65
N ALA A 535 2.25 10.26 9.81
CA ALA A 535 1.26 10.64 8.81
C ALA A 535 1.92 11.12 7.52
N ARG A 536 2.97 11.91 7.61
CA ARG A 536 3.73 12.39 6.44
C ARG A 536 4.42 11.24 5.72
N GLN A 537 4.97 10.29 6.46
CA GLN A 537 5.67 9.14 5.86
C GLN A 537 4.69 8.28 5.05
N LEU A 538 3.49 8.05 5.57
CA LEU A 538 2.45 7.32 4.85
C LEU A 538 2.05 8.05 3.57
N LEU A 539 1.82 9.36 3.66
CA LEU A 539 1.40 10.16 2.51
C LEU A 539 2.51 10.28 1.46
N SER A 540 3.75 10.52 1.88
CA SER A 540 4.87 10.66 0.94
C SER A 540 5.15 9.34 0.23
N GLY A 541 5.00 8.21 0.91
CA GLY A 541 5.14 6.89 0.29
C GLY A 541 4.09 6.65 -0.79
N ILE A 542 2.84 7.04 -0.55
CA ILE A 542 1.75 6.90 -1.51
C ILE A 542 1.98 7.81 -2.73
N VAL A 543 2.39 9.06 -2.52
CA VAL A 543 2.66 10.02 -3.60
C VAL A 543 3.83 9.53 -4.45
N GLN A 544 4.90 9.04 -3.82
CA GLN A 544 6.08 8.53 -4.53
C GLN A 544 5.72 7.29 -5.36
N GLN A 545 4.89 6.39 -4.82
CA GLN A 545 4.41 5.22 -5.56
C GLN A 545 3.58 5.63 -6.78
N GLN A 546 2.75 6.66 -6.67
CA GLN A 546 1.96 7.15 -7.80
C GLN A 546 2.84 7.73 -8.90
N SER A 547 3.86 8.50 -8.56
CA SER A 547 4.78 9.07 -9.56
C SER A 547 5.61 7.98 -10.24
N ASN A 548 6.04 6.97 -9.49
CA ASN A 548 6.76 5.82 -10.03
C ASN A 548 5.84 4.98 -10.94
N LEU A 549 4.55 4.89 -10.60
CA LEU A 549 3.57 4.21 -11.44
C LEU A 549 3.42 4.90 -12.79
N LEU A 550 3.30 6.22 -12.80
CA LEU A 550 3.19 6.98 -14.05
C LEU A 550 4.43 6.78 -14.94
N ARG A 551 5.62 6.81 -14.34
CA ARG A 551 6.87 6.56 -15.09
C ARG A 551 6.93 5.13 -15.62
N ALA A 552 6.49 4.14 -14.81
CA ALA A 552 6.47 2.74 -15.22
C ALA A 552 5.46 2.51 -16.35
N ILE A 553 4.30 3.14 -16.31
CA ILE A 553 3.29 3.05 -17.36
C ILE A 553 3.83 3.65 -18.66
N GLU A 554 4.49 4.81 -18.58
CA GLU A 554 5.11 5.45 -19.75
C GLU A 554 6.20 4.56 -20.35
N ALA A 555 7.02 3.93 -19.51
CA ALA A 555 8.08 3.02 -19.98
C ALA A 555 7.51 1.72 -20.56
N GLN A 556 6.40 1.24 -20.01
CA GLN A 556 5.78 -0.02 -20.41
C GLN A 556 4.81 0.11 -21.58
N GLN A 557 4.50 1.31 -22.03
CA GLN A 557 3.69 1.50 -23.24
C GLN A 557 4.33 0.85 -24.47
N HIS A 558 5.64 0.64 -24.43
CA HIS A 558 6.37 -0.04 -25.49
C HIS A 558 6.55 -1.55 -25.26
N MET A 559 6.18 -2.06 -24.10
CA MET A 559 6.27 -3.49 -23.77
C MET A 559 4.94 -3.99 -23.23
N LEU A 560 4.31 -4.84 -24.01
CA LEU A 560 2.99 -5.43 -23.70
C LEU A 560 3.06 -6.58 -22.70
N GLN A 561 4.21 -6.83 -22.10
CA GLN A 561 4.38 -7.96 -21.16
C GLN A 561 4.50 -7.41 -19.73
N LEU A 562 3.49 -7.74 -18.94
CA LEU A 562 3.54 -7.50 -17.50
C LEU A 562 4.47 -8.55 -16.87
N THR A 563 5.57 -8.10 -16.32
CA THR A 563 6.48 -8.97 -15.59
C THR A 563 5.91 -9.34 -14.23
N VAL A 564 6.50 -10.35 -13.59
CA VAL A 564 6.12 -10.75 -12.22
C VAL A 564 6.22 -9.55 -11.27
N TRP A 565 7.33 -8.83 -11.33
CA TRP A 565 7.57 -7.66 -10.49
C TRP A 565 6.63 -6.49 -10.83
N GLY A 566 6.30 -6.33 -12.10
CA GLY A 566 5.36 -5.29 -12.53
C GLY A 566 3.97 -5.50 -11.99
N ILE A 567 3.47 -6.73 -12.05
CA ILE A 567 2.16 -7.09 -11.51
C ILE A 567 2.14 -6.86 -9.98
N LYS A 568 3.19 -7.28 -9.30
CA LYS A 568 3.32 -7.09 -7.84
C LYS A 568 3.34 -5.62 -7.46
N GLN A 569 4.07 -4.78 -8.21
CA GLN A 569 4.12 -3.34 -7.97
C GLN A 569 2.74 -2.70 -8.10
N LEU A 570 1.97 -3.09 -9.13
CA LEU A 570 0.61 -2.60 -9.32
C LEU A 570 -0.30 -3.00 -8.16
N GLN A 571 -0.21 -4.25 -7.71
CA GLN A 571 -1.00 -4.74 -6.58
C GLN A 571 -0.69 -3.97 -5.30
N THR A 572 0.58 -3.73 -5.01
CA THR A 572 0.97 -3.01 -3.78
C THR A 572 0.51 -1.56 -3.80
N ARG A 573 0.59 -0.90 -4.96
CA ARG A 573 0.16 0.49 -5.11
C ARG A 573 -1.34 0.64 -4.92
N VAL A 574 -2.13 -0.23 -5.54
CA VAL A 574 -3.59 -0.22 -5.40
C VAL A 574 -3.98 -0.47 -3.94
N LEU A 575 -3.35 -1.44 -3.30
CA LEU A 575 -3.62 -1.77 -1.89
C LEU A 575 -3.28 -0.59 -0.96
N SER A 576 -2.17 0.09 -1.21
CA SER A 576 -1.75 1.25 -0.39
C SER A 576 -2.74 2.40 -0.50
N ILE A 577 -3.17 2.71 -1.73
CA ILE A 577 -4.15 3.78 -1.99
C ILE A 577 -5.49 3.42 -1.35
N GLU A 578 -5.94 2.18 -1.51
CA GLU A 578 -7.20 1.69 -0.95
C GLU A 578 -7.22 1.83 0.58
N ARG A 579 -6.15 1.45 1.25
CA ARG A 579 -6.04 1.55 2.70
C ARG A 579 -6.04 2.99 3.18
N TYR A 580 -5.29 3.86 2.50
CA TYR A 580 -5.25 5.29 2.85
C TYR A 580 -6.63 5.93 2.68
N LEU A 581 -7.30 5.63 1.56
CA LEU A 581 -8.64 6.18 1.30
C LEU A 581 -9.66 5.67 2.31
N LYS A 582 -9.55 4.42 2.74
CA LYS A 582 -10.42 3.86 3.78
C LYS A 582 -10.24 4.61 5.11
N ASP A 583 -9.00 4.88 5.51
CA ASP A 583 -8.71 5.62 6.72
C ASP A 583 -9.24 7.06 6.61
N GLN A 584 -9.03 7.72 5.46
CA GLN A 584 -9.52 9.08 5.23
C GLN A 584 -11.05 9.13 5.21
N GLN A 585 -11.68 8.09 4.69
CA GLN A 585 -13.15 7.99 4.69
C GLN A 585 -13.68 7.89 6.11
N LEU A 586 -13.07 7.08 6.96
CA LEU A 586 -13.46 6.97 8.37
C LEU A 586 -13.29 8.30 9.09
N LEU A 587 -12.17 8.98 8.86
CA LEU A 587 -11.92 10.30 9.45
C LEU A 587 -12.95 11.32 8.98
N GLY A 588 -13.33 11.27 7.69
CA GLY A 588 -14.37 12.14 7.14
C GLY A 588 -15.74 11.89 7.76
N ILE A 589 -16.11 10.62 7.93
CA ILE A 589 -17.38 10.22 8.55
C ILE A 589 -17.45 10.73 10.01
N TRP A 590 -16.31 10.75 10.70
CA TRP A 590 -16.25 11.22 12.10
C TRP A 590 -16.04 12.72 12.23
N GLY A 591 -15.97 13.46 11.11
CA GLY A 591 -15.73 14.91 11.15
C GLY A 591 -14.32 15.28 11.52
N CYS A 592 -13.36 14.38 11.27
CA CYS A 592 -11.95 14.55 11.62
C CYS A 592 -11.05 14.70 10.39
N SER A 593 -11.61 15.04 9.25
CA SER A 593 -10.88 15.15 8.00
C SER A 593 -9.78 16.22 8.11
N GLY A 594 -8.55 15.84 7.76
CA GLY A 594 -7.41 16.74 7.79
C GLY A 594 -6.85 17.03 9.17
N LYS A 595 -7.34 16.37 10.20
CA LYS A 595 -6.86 16.56 11.58
C LYS A 595 -6.03 15.36 12.03
N LEU A 596 -4.92 15.62 12.71
CA LEU A 596 -4.12 14.57 13.33
C LEU A 596 -4.61 14.21 14.72
N ILE A 597 -5.11 15.18 15.45
CA ILE A 597 -5.74 14.98 16.76
C ILE A 597 -7.12 15.60 16.68
N CYS A 598 -8.15 14.80 16.92
CA CYS A 598 -9.53 15.21 16.73
C CYS A 598 -10.36 14.82 17.95
N PRO A 599 -10.62 15.76 18.88
CA PRO A 599 -11.55 15.49 19.97
C PRO A 599 -12.96 15.26 19.42
N THR A 600 -13.73 14.41 20.08
CA THR A 600 -15.11 14.11 19.69
C THR A 600 -16.05 14.36 20.84
N ALA A 601 -17.35 14.24 20.56
CA ALA A 601 -18.41 14.39 21.55
C ALA A 601 -18.88 13.06 22.14
N VAL A 602 -18.20 11.95 21.83
CA VAL A 602 -18.52 10.63 22.39
C VAL A 602 -17.92 10.53 23.80
N PRO A 603 -18.73 10.30 24.83
CA PRO A 603 -18.18 10.11 26.18
C PRO A 603 -17.45 8.77 26.29
N TRP A 604 -16.35 8.76 27.03
CA TRP A 604 -15.58 7.55 27.27
C TRP A 604 -16.33 6.66 28.28
N ASN A 605 -16.56 5.42 27.91
CA ASN A 605 -17.22 4.45 28.79
C ASN A 605 -16.16 3.75 29.63
N SER A 606 -16.30 3.78 30.93
CA SER A 606 -15.36 3.16 31.85
C SER A 606 -15.29 1.62 31.69
N SER A 607 -16.29 1.00 31.07
CA SER A 607 -16.24 -0.43 30.77
C SER A 607 -15.20 -0.77 29.68
N TRP A 608 -14.83 0.18 28.81
CA TRP A 608 -13.81 -0.01 27.80
C TRP A 608 -12.42 -0.05 28.44
N SER A 609 -12.16 0.86 29.35
CA SER A 609 -10.95 0.89 30.18
C SER A 609 -11.23 1.81 31.37
N ASN A 610 -11.01 1.31 32.58
CA ASN A 610 -11.20 2.08 33.80
C ASN A 610 -9.90 2.72 34.30
N LYS A 611 -8.82 2.63 33.51
CA LYS A 611 -7.52 3.20 33.86
C LYS A 611 -7.60 4.73 33.92
N SER A 612 -6.86 5.33 34.86
CA SER A 612 -6.77 6.80 34.96
C SER A 612 -6.00 7.37 33.78
N GLN A 613 -6.14 8.67 33.54
CA GLN A 613 -5.41 9.34 32.46
C GLN A 613 -3.89 9.23 32.65
N ALA A 614 -3.42 9.31 33.86
CA ALA A 614 -1.99 9.19 34.14
C ALA A 614 -1.48 7.78 33.81
N GLU A 615 -2.27 6.76 34.12
CA GLU A 615 -1.91 5.36 33.78
C GLU A 615 -1.87 5.13 32.28
N ILE A 616 -2.78 5.75 31.53
CA ILE A 616 -2.84 5.59 30.07
C ILE A 616 -1.73 6.39 29.40
N TRP A 617 -1.64 7.70 29.70
CA TRP A 617 -0.78 8.61 28.93
C TRP A 617 0.66 8.62 29.36
N ASP A 618 0.95 8.32 30.63
CA ASP A 618 2.31 8.42 31.17
C ASP A 618 3.00 7.04 31.34
N ASN A 619 2.26 5.94 31.36
CA ASN A 619 2.79 4.63 31.68
C ASN A 619 2.60 3.58 30.58
N MET A 620 1.86 3.87 29.50
CA MET A 620 1.56 2.92 28.44
C MET A 620 2.08 3.44 27.09
N THR A 621 2.46 2.50 26.22
CA THR A 621 2.72 2.80 24.82
C THR A 621 1.42 2.65 24.01
N TRP A 622 1.42 3.20 22.80
CA TRP A 622 0.27 3.07 21.91
C TRP A 622 -0.01 1.61 21.53
N MET A 623 1.04 0.79 21.40
CA MET A 623 0.88 -0.65 21.12
C MET A 623 0.14 -1.37 22.24
N GLN A 624 0.52 -1.10 23.49
CA GLN A 624 -0.11 -1.69 24.67
C GLN A 624 -1.57 -1.26 24.79
N TRP A 625 -1.83 0.03 24.56
CA TRP A 625 -3.16 0.60 24.61
C TRP A 625 -4.07 0.02 23.53
N ASP A 626 -3.55 -0.11 22.30
CA ASP A 626 -4.31 -0.69 21.19
C ASP A 626 -4.75 -2.12 21.50
N ARG A 627 -3.87 -2.93 22.07
CA ARG A 627 -4.21 -4.31 22.48
C ARG A 627 -5.32 -4.33 23.52
N GLU A 628 -5.29 -3.37 24.44
CA GLU A 628 -6.27 -3.31 25.54
C GLU A 628 -7.67 -2.94 25.04
N ILE A 629 -7.80 -2.03 24.08
CA ILE A 629 -9.10 -1.57 23.60
C ILE A 629 -9.55 -2.21 22.29
N ASP A 630 -8.80 -3.21 21.79
CA ASP A 630 -9.05 -3.77 20.45
C ASP A 630 -10.46 -4.33 20.30
N LYS A 631 -10.98 -4.99 21.31
CA LYS A 631 -12.33 -5.58 21.26
C LYS A 631 -13.44 -4.53 21.28
N TYR A 632 -13.16 -3.30 21.70
CA TYR A 632 -14.15 -2.23 21.77
C TYR A 632 -14.05 -1.27 20.58
N THR A 633 -13.08 -1.44 19.70
CA THR A 633 -12.78 -0.50 18.62
C THR A 633 -13.96 -0.32 17.67
N ASN A 634 -14.61 -1.41 17.27
CA ASN A 634 -15.77 -1.34 16.37
C ASN A 634 -16.96 -0.63 17.03
N ILE A 635 -17.18 -0.87 18.31
CA ILE A 635 -18.24 -0.19 19.07
C ILE A 635 -17.99 1.31 19.10
N ILE A 636 -16.74 1.72 19.35
CA ILE A 636 -16.34 3.12 19.41
C ILE A 636 -16.47 3.78 18.03
N TYR A 637 -16.10 3.07 16.95
CA TYR A 637 -16.23 3.57 15.59
C TYR A 637 -17.71 3.84 15.25
N ASP A 638 -18.60 2.92 15.61
CA ASP A 638 -20.05 3.11 15.40
C ASP A 638 -20.58 4.31 16.17
N LEU A 639 -20.15 4.47 17.43
CA LEU A 639 -20.55 5.60 18.25
C LEU A 639 -20.01 6.93 17.69
N LEU A 640 -18.82 6.94 17.13
CA LEU A 640 -18.23 8.12 16.48
C LEU A 640 -19.05 8.54 15.27
N GLU A 641 -19.49 7.59 14.47
CA GLU A 641 -20.31 7.86 13.29
C GLU A 641 -21.68 8.44 13.70
N ILE A 642 -22.32 7.82 14.69
CA ILE A 642 -23.62 8.27 15.20
C ILE A 642 -23.50 9.68 15.79
N SER A 643 -22.46 9.93 16.57
CA SER A 643 -22.22 11.24 17.20
C SER A 643 -21.99 12.33 16.17
N GLN A 644 -21.24 12.02 15.10
CA GLN A 644 -20.96 13.00 14.04
C GLN A 644 -22.23 13.34 13.26
N ASN A 645 -23.06 12.35 12.96
CA ASN A 645 -24.35 12.60 12.29
C ASN A 645 -25.23 13.51 13.12
N GLN A 646 -25.29 13.29 14.43
CA GLN A 646 -26.06 14.13 15.34
C GLN A 646 -25.44 15.54 15.48
N GLN A 647 -24.12 15.62 15.48
CA GLN A 647 -23.42 16.91 15.56
C GLN A 647 -23.64 17.73 14.29
N GLU A 648 -23.66 17.12 13.12
CA GLU A 648 -23.97 17.79 11.85
C GLU A 648 -25.39 18.38 11.90
N LYS A 649 -26.36 17.63 12.42
CA LYS A 649 -27.73 18.12 12.62
C LYS A 649 -27.75 19.31 13.58
N ASN A 650 -27.03 19.21 14.70
CA ASN A 650 -26.97 20.28 15.70
C ASN A 650 -26.29 21.53 15.14
N GLU A 651 -25.24 21.37 14.32
CA GLU A 651 -24.56 22.51 13.68
C GLU A 651 -25.48 23.20 12.68
N GLN A 652 -26.25 22.43 11.91
CA GLN A 652 -27.25 22.98 11.00
C GLN A 652 -28.31 23.78 11.78
N GLU A 653 -28.81 23.25 12.89
CA GLU A 653 -29.77 23.92 13.75
C GLU A 653 -29.18 25.21 14.37
N LEU A 654 -27.92 25.18 14.79
CA LEU A 654 -27.23 26.36 15.33
C LEU A 654 -26.98 27.41 14.27
N LEU A 655 -26.64 27.03 13.05
CA LEU A 655 -26.52 27.97 11.94
C LEU A 655 -27.85 28.65 11.65
N GLU A 656 -28.95 27.92 11.76
CA GLU A 656 -30.28 28.46 11.63
C GLU A 656 -30.60 29.45 12.77
N LEU A 657 -30.19 29.11 14.00
CA LEU A 657 -30.37 30.00 15.15
C LEU A 657 -29.54 31.28 15.04
N ASP A 658 -28.32 31.21 14.51
CA ASP A 658 -27.49 32.39 14.24
C ASP A 658 -28.14 33.28 13.19
N LYS A 659 -28.75 32.71 12.18
CA LYS A 659 -29.54 33.45 11.18
C LYS A 659 -30.73 34.14 11.86
N TRP A 660 -31.33 33.47 12.81
CA TRP A 660 -32.41 34.03 13.63
C TRP A 660 -31.95 35.22 14.47
N GLN A 661 -30.82 35.11 15.14
CA GLN A 661 -30.25 36.18 15.93
C GLN A 661 -29.92 37.40 15.08
N ASN A 662 -29.36 37.15 13.86
CA ASN A 662 -29.11 38.23 12.92
C ASN A 662 -30.41 38.87 12.44
N LEU A 663 -31.48 38.10 12.30
CA LEU A 663 -32.81 38.61 11.97
C LEU A 663 -33.38 39.49 13.11
N PHE A 664 -33.23 39.06 14.37
CA PHE A 664 -33.68 39.85 15.52
C PHE A 664 -32.87 41.14 15.64
N ASN A 665 -31.58 41.12 15.33
CA ASN A 665 -30.79 42.36 15.29
C ASN A 665 -31.25 43.28 14.17
N TRP A 666 -31.72 42.71 13.05
CA TRP A 666 -32.27 43.47 11.92
C TRP A 666 -33.64 44.05 12.28
N PHE A 667 -34.38 43.37 13.17
CA PHE A 667 -35.70 43.83 13.66
C PHE A 667 -35.58 44.88 14.78
N ASP A 668 -34.41 45.42 15.03
CA ASP A 668 -34.29 46.59 15.90
C ASP A 668 -35.26 47.65 15.37
N ILE A 669 -36.19 48.09 16.24
CA ILE A 669 -37.39 48.85 15.87
C ILE A 669 -37.03 50.08 15.07
N SER A 670 -35.90 50.75 15.41
CA SER A 670 -35.46 51.96 14.72
C SER A 670 -35.03 51.66 13.26
N LYS A 671 -34.39 50.54 13.05
CA LYS A 671 -33.96 50.12 11.70
C LYS A 671 -35.13 49.60 10.87
N TRP A 672 -36.06 48.90 11.52
CA TRP A 672 -37.24 48.34 10.85
C TRP A 672 -38.16 49.40 10.31
N LEU A 673 -38.37 50.47 11.12
CA LEU A 673 -39.15 51.63 10.70
C LEU A 673 -38.50 52.34 9.51
N TRP A 674 -37.18 52.40 9.48
CA TRP A 674 -36.46 53.01 8.37
C TRP A 674 -36.63 52.19 7.10
N TYR A 675 -36.57 50.88 7.17
CA TYR A 675 -36.77 49.99 6.01
C TYR A 675 -38.20 50.04 5.52
N ILE A 676 -39.18 50.15 6.38
CA ILE A 676 -40.61 50.33 6.02
C ILE A 676 -40.81 51.68 5.32
N ARG A 677 -40.15 52.70 5.79
CA ARG A 677 -40.20 54.03 5.13
C ARG A 677 -39.62 53.94 3.71
N ILE A 678 -38.49 53.32 3.51
CA ILE A 678 -37.87 53.14 2.21
C ILE A 678 -38.81 52.36 1.30
N PHE A 679 -39.39 51.26 1.77
CA PHE A 679 -40.33 50.43 1.02
C PHE A 679 -41.58 51.24 0.60
N ILE A 680 -42.15 52.00 1.48
CA ILE A 680 -43.30 52.86 1.21
C ILE A 680 -42.92 53.93 0.18
N MET A 681 -41.74 54.54 0.27
CA MET A 681 -41.31 55.54 -0.67
C MET A 681 -41.08 54.94 -2.06
N ILE A 682 -40.51 53.72 -2.13
CA ILE A 682 -40.29 53.04 -3.44
C ILE A 682 -41.63 52.71 -4.07
N VAL A 683 -42.57 52.10 -3.33
CA VAL A 683 -43.91 51.75 -3.82
C VAL A 683 -44.69 53.02 -4.18
N GLY A 684 -44.62 54.05 -3.36
CA GLY A 684 -45.26 55.33 -3.65
C GLY A 684 -44.68 56.03 -4.85
N GLY A 685 -43.33 55.94 -5.02
CA GLY A 685 -42.64 56.47 -6.18
C GLY A 685 -43.02 55.74 -7.48
N LEU A 686 -43.12 54.40 -7.40
CA LEU A 686 -43.53 53.62 -8.55
C LEU A 686 -44.99 53.91 -8.96
N ILE A 687 -45.88 54.02 -8.00
CA ILE A 687 -47.26 54.39 -8.22
C ILE A 687 -47.36 55.83 -8.75
N GLY A 688 -46.57 56.72 -8.22
CA GLY A 688 -46.47 58.10 -8.69
C GLY A 688 -45.96 58.19 -10.08
N LEU A 689 -44.92 57.46 -10.43
CA LEU A 689 -44.41 57.39 -11.81
C LEU A 689 -45.42 56.83 -12.76
N ARG A 690 -46.15 55.81 -12.35
CA ARG A 690 -47.23 55.22 -13.18
C ARG A 690 -48.31 56.22 -13.44
N ILE A 691 -48.80 56.97 -12.41
CA ILE A 691 -49.78 58.05 -12.57
C ILE A 691 -49.21 59.14 -13.49
N UNK A 692 -48.22 59.42 -13.29
CA UNK A 692 -47.61 60.32 -14.01
C UNK A 692 -47.54 60.06 -15.50
N PHE A 693 -47.05 58.85 -15.71
CA PHE A 693 -47.03 58.44 -17.12
C PHE A 693 -48.43 58.34 -17.76
N THR A 694 -49.39 57.93 -16.96
CA THR A 694 -50.77 57.88 -17.42
C THR A 694 -51.25 59.28 -17.72
N VAL A 695 -50.97 60.22 -16.86
CA VAL A 695 -51.35 61.62 -17.06
C VAL A 695 -50.67 62.25 -18.30
N ILE A 696 -49.32 61.97 -18.46
CA ILE A 696 -48.55 62.43 -19.59
C ILE A 696 -49.12 61.84 -20.89
N SER A 697 -49.44 60.50 -20.85
CA SER A 697 -50.02 59.88 -22.07
C SER A 697 -51.39 60.44 -22.39
N VAL A 698 -52.22 60.75 -21.37
CA VAL A 698 -53.54 61.37 -21.58
C VAL A 698 -53.39 62.80 -22.12
N VAL A 699 -52.41 63.57 -21.56
CA VAL A 699 -52.16 64.91 -22.01
C VAL A 699 -51.64 64.92 -23.45
N ASN A 700 -50.74 64.00 -23.78
CA ASN A 700 -50.22 63.86 -25.15
C ASN A 700 -51.27 63.43 -26.13
N ARG A 701 -52.26 62.59 -25.68
CA ARG A 701 -53.43 62.20 -26.52
C ARG A 701 -54.35 63.34 -26.76
N VAL A 702 -54.64 64.16 -25.75
CA VAL A 702 -55.46 65.36 -25.88
C VAL A 702 -54.76 66.39 -26.80
N ARG A 703 -53.43 66.56 -26.66
CA ARG A 703 -52.65 67.47 -27.46
C ARG A 703 -52.52 67.05 -28.93
N GLN A 704 -52.51 65.73 -29.23
CA GLN A 704 -52.35 65.18 -30.57
C GLN A 704 -53.69 64.83 -31.24
N GLY A 705 -54.87 64.95 -30.57
CA GLY A 705 -56.18 64.70 -31.15
C GLY A 705 -56.46 63.26 -31.51
N TYR A 706 -55.87 62.29 -30.77
CA TYR A 706 -56.09 60.88 -31.06
C TYR A 706 -57.48 60.42 -30.69
N SER A 707 -58.09 59.56 -31.54
CA SER A 707 -59.35 58.94 -31.30
C SER A 707 -59.22 57.76 -30.35
N PRO A 708 -60.32 57.31 -29.68
CA PRO A 708 -60.26 56.26 -28.65
C PRO A 708 -59.84 54.86 -29.20
N LEU A 709 -59.74 54.69 -30.48
CA LEU A 709 -59.35 53.44 -31.13
C LEU A 709 -57.84 53.05 -30.89
N SER A 710 -57.02 54.02 -30.55
CA SER A 710 -55.60 53.78 -30.24
C SER A 710 -55.37 53.09 -28.92
N LEU A 711 -56.32 52.98 -28.04
CA LEU A 711 -56.23 52.25 -26.81
C LEU A 711 -56.27 50.70 -26.99
N GLN A 712 -56.79 50.27 -28.15
CA GLN A 712 -56.84 48.81 -28.45
C GLN A 712 -55.52 48.26 -28.88
N THR A 713 -54.53 49.07 -29.26
CA THR A 713 -53.20 48.60 -29.67
C THR A 713 -52.26 48.38 -28.53
N LEU A 714 -52.68 48.59 -27.30
CA LEU A 714 -51.84 48.44 -26.11
C LEU A 714 -51.97 47.05 -25.44
N ILE A 715 -52.76 46.12 -26.03
CA ILE A 715 -52.86 44.75 -25.54
C ILE A 715 -51.59 44.03 -25.92
N PRO A 716 -50.82 43.52 -25.00
CA PRO A 716 -49.58 42.82 -25.34
C PRO A 716 -49.91 41.48 -26.02
N ALA A 717 -49.21 41.20 -27.09
CA ALA A 717 -49.31 39.93 -27.77
C ALA A 717 -48.85 38.79 -26.83
N PRO A 718 -49.47 37.58 -26.95
CA PRO A 718 -49.10 36.52 -26.07
C PRO A 718 -47.61 36.15 -26.24
N ARG A 719 -46.95 36.01 -25.11
CA ARG A 719 -45.52 35.63 -25.09
C ARG A 719 -45.29 34.30 -25.77
N ARG A 720 -44.52 34.31 -26.82
CA ARG A 720 -43.94 33.08 -27.35
C ARG A 720 -42.77 32.71 -26.46
N GLU A 721 -42.69 31.49 -26.08
CA GLU A 721 -41.58 30.96 -25.37
C GLU A 721 -40.27 31.25 -26.10
N PRO A 722 -39.19 31.61 -25.38
CA PRO A 722 -37.92 31.85 -26.05
C PRO A 722 -37.28 30.53 -26.43
N ASP A 723 -37.30 30.28 -27.76
CA ASP A 723 -36.43 29.24 -28.29
C ASP A 723 -34.97 29.75 -28.25
N ARG A 724 -34.10 28.82 -28.08
CA ARG A 724 -32.65 28.79 -27.90
C ARG A 724 -31.86 30.01 -28.40
N PRO A 725 -30.79 30.37 -27.69
CA PRO A 725 -29.95 31.48 -28.15
C PRO A 725 -29.16 31.09 -29.41
N GLY A 726 -29.58 31.55 -30.50
CA GLY A 726 -28.80 31.51 -31.73
C GLY A 726 -28.29 32.94 -32.03
N GLY A 727 -27.11 32.97 -32.38
CA GLY A 727 -26.20 33.98 -32.80
C GLY A 727 -26.64 35.45 -32.83
N ILE A 728 -25.82 36.23 -32.24
CA ILE A 728 -25.88 37.68 -32.25
C ILE A 728 -25.47 38.15 -33.64
N GLU A 729 -26.42 38.68 -34.39
CA GLU A 729 -26.06 39.46 -35.56
C GLU A 729 -26.30 40.94 -35.25
N GLU A 730 -25.26 41.70 -35.33
CA GLU A 730 -25.28 43.15 -35.19
C GLU A 730 -25.88 43.77 -36.49
N GLU A 731 -27.07 44.27 -36.37
CA GLU A 731 -27.49 45.25 -37.37
C GLU A 731 -27.77 46.61 -36.68
N GLY A 732 -26.96 47.54 -37.07
CA GLY A 732 -27.03 48.88 -36.48
C GLY A 732 -27.93 49.79 -37.27
N GLY A 733 -28.50 50.72 -36.59
CA GLY A 733 -29.01 52.00 -37.19
C GLY A 733 -30.47 52.15 -37.32
N GLU A 734 -30.90 53.25 -36.90
CA GLU A 734 -32.15 54.00 -37.26
C GLU A 734 -33.50 53.45 -36.77
N GLN A 735 -33.59 52.40 -36.01
CA GLN A 735 -34.91 51.98 -35.42
C GLN A 735 -35.07 52.44 -33.97
N GLY A 736 -34.22 53.40 -33.51
CA GLY A 736 -34.14 53.76 -32.11
C GLY A 736 -35.35 54.54 -31.55
N ARG A 737 -36.04 55.31 -32.32
CA ARG A 737 -37.18 56.13 -31.81
C ARG A 737 -38.49 55.36 -31.63
N UNK A 738 -38.77 54.52 -32.30
CA UNK A 738 -39.89 53.76 -32.22
C UNK A 738 -39.86 52.74 -31.22
N ARG A 739 -38.68 52.29 -31.17
CA ARG A 739 -38.43 51.29 -30.15
C ARG A 739 -38.58 51.89 -28.72
N SER A 740 -38.17 53.14 -28.54
CA SER A 740 -38.22 53.70 -27.20
C SER A 740 -39.61 53.92 -26.66
N ILE A 741 -40.54 54.28 -27.52
CA ILE A 741 -41.97 54.44 -27.11
C ILE A 741 -42.61 53.10 -26.86
N ARG A 742 -42.29 52.08 -27.67
CA ARG A 742 -42.78 50.71 -27.47
C ARG A 742 -42.17 50.06 -26.24
N LEU A 743 -40.90 50.35 -25.98
CA LEU A 743 -40.16 49.84 -24.79
C LEU A 743 -40.70 50.43 -23.50
N VAL A 744 -41.09 51.70 -23.50
CA VAL A 744 -41.65 52.32 -22.28
C VAL A 744 -43.02 51.74 -21.96
N SER A 745 -43.90 51.52 -22.93
CA SER A 745 -45.20 50.88 -22.69
C SER A 745 -45.02 49.39 -22.35
N GLY A 746 -44.09 48.70 -22.98
CA GLY A 746 -43.69 47.35 -22.64
C GLY A 746 -43.09 47.26 -21.25
N PHE A 747 -42.29 48.23 -20.86
CA PHE A 747 -41.68 48.28 -19.50
C PHE A 747 -42.73 48.45 -18.42
N LEU A 748 -43.78 49.25 -18.65
CA LEU A 748 -44.87 49.43 -17.69
C LEU A 748 -45.69 48.14 -17.54
N ALA A 749 -45.94 47.43 -18.64
CA ALA A 749 -46.62 46.16 -18.60
C ALA A 749 -45.75 45.09 -17.95
N LEU A 750 -44.43 45.08 -18.23
CA LEU A 750 -43.50 44.17 -17.59
C LEU A 750 -43.34 44.47 -16.09
N ALA A 751 -43.30 45.74 -15.69
CA ALA A 751 -43.27 46.13 -14.26
C ALA A 751 -44.52 45.67 -13.53
N TRP A 752 -45.69 45.75 -14.21
CA TRP A 752 -46.95 45.28 -13.63
C TRP A 752 -46.99 43.77 -13.48
N ASP A 753 -46.51 43.04 -14.48
CA ASP A 753 -46.38 41.57 -14.44
C ASP A 753 -45.43 41.18 -13.35
N ASP A 754 -44.38 41.93 -13.15
CA ASP A 754 -43.38 41.67 -12.07
C ASP A 754 -43.95 41.87 -10.71
N LEU A 755 -44.70 42.97 -10.50
CA LEU A 755 -45.42 43.25 -9.25
C LEU A 755 -46.44 42.14 -8.99
N ARG A 756 -47.12 41.66 -10.03
CA ARG A 756 -48.05 40.54 -9.91
C ARG A 756 -47.34 39.26 -9.54
N SER A 757 -46.20 38.98 -10.18
CA SER A 757 -45.36 37.81 -9.88
C SER A 757 -44.85 37.87 -8.44
N LEU A 758 -44.46 39.07 -7.98
CA LEU A 758 -43.94 39.29 -6.63
C LEU A 758 -45.07 39.12 -5.61
N CYS A 759 -46.26 39.58 -5.91
CA CYS A 759 -47.45 39.39 -5.05
C CYS A 759 -47.86 37.92 -4.99
N LEU A 760 -47.83 37.18 -6.13
CA LEU A 760 -48.10 35.77 -6.17
C LEU A 760 -47.03 35.00 -5.40
N PHE A 761 -45.77 35.37 -5.56
CA PHE A 761 -44.66 34.77 -4.84
C PHE A 761 -44.83 34.96 -3.31
N SER A 762 -45.20 36.19 -2.90
CA SER A 762 -45.49 36.51 -1.50
C SER A 762 -46.69 35.71 -0.96
N TYR A 763 -47.74 35.58 -1.78
CA TYR A 763 -48.92 34.80 -1.45
C TYR A 763 -48.55 33.31 -1.26
N HIS A 764 -47.79 32.75 -2.15
CA HIS A 764 -47.36 31.34 -2.05
C HIS A 764 -46.53 31.09 -0.82
N HIS A 765 -45.62 31.98 -0.52
CA HIS A 765 -44.78 31.86 0.69
C HIS A 765 -45.61 32.04 1.97
N LEU A 766 -46.55 32.97 1.97
CA LEU A 766 -47.45 33.12 3.10
C LEU A 766 -48.34 31.89 3.27
N ARG A 767 -48.80 31.31 2.18
CA ARG A 767 -49.59 30.08 2.22
C ARG A 767 -48.76 28.92 2.78
N ASP A 768 -47.52 28.79 2.33
CA ASP A 768 -46.64 27.75 2.81
C ASP A 768 -46.32 27.93 4.30
N LEU A 769 -46.14 29.16 4.72
CA LEU A 769 -45.91 29.51 6.10
C LEU A 769 -47.13 29.16 6.97
N LEU A 770 -48.34 29.43 6.48
CA LEU A 770 -49.59 29.07 7.15
C LEU A 770 -49.77 27.55 7.24
N LEU A 771 -49.36 26.81 6.18
CA LEU A 771 -49.42 25.37 6.19
C LEU A 771 -48.47 24.77 7.22
N ILE A 772 -47.30 25.36 7.34
CA ILE A 772 -46.30 24.91 8.35
C ILE A 772 -46.82 25.23 9.75
N LEU A 773 -47.46 26.42 9.95
CA LEU A 773 -48.08 26.77 11.21
C LEU A 773 -49.21 25.82 11.56
N ALA A 774 -50.06 25.44 10.59
CA ALA A 774 -51.12 24.47 10.76
C ALA A 774 -50.57 23.09 11.16
N ARG A 775 -49.46 22.67 10.53
CA ARG A 775 -48.77 21.41 10.90
C ARG A 775 -48.19 21.51 12.31
N THR A 776 -47.66 22.66 12.67
CA THR A 776 -47.17 22.88 14.01
C THR A 776 -48.24 22.72 15.05
N UNK A 777 -49.19 23.27 14.78
CA UNK A 777 -50.27 23.23 15.57
C UNK A 777 -50.85 21.91 15.73
N GLU A 778 -50.84 21.18 14.67
CA GLU A 778 -51.27 19.79 14.73
C GLU A 778 -50.34 18.96 15.58
N LEU A 779 -49.04 19.15 15.42
CA LEU A 779 -48.02 18.52 16.27
C LEU A 779 -48.14 18.92 17.73
N LEU A 780 -48.48 20.17 18.01
CA LEU A 780 -48.71 20.66 19.38
C LEU A 780 -49.99 20.06 19.97
N GLY A 781 -51.01 19.81 19.13
CA GLY A 781 -52.28 19.22 19.55
C GLY A 781 -52.18 17.75 19.91
N ARG A 782 -51.12 17.05 19.47
CA ARG A 782 -50.85 15.64 19.80
C ARG A 782 -49.95 15.47 21.02
N SER A 783 -49.85 16.41 21.82
CA SER A 783 -48.79 16.72 22.76
C SER A 783 -48.47 15.70 23.84
N SER A 784 -47.21 15.30 23.83
CA SER A 784 -46.40 15.06 24.98
C SER A 784 -45.23 16.06 24.94
N LEU A 785 -44.33 16.05 25.91
CA LEU A 785 -43.12 16.89 25.94
C LEU A 785 -42.33 16.84 24.66
N ARG A 786 -42.38 15.69 23.93
CA ARG A 786 -41.71 15.49 22.64
C ARG A 786 -42.33 16.32 21.52
N GLY A 787 -43.66 16.49 21.56
CA GLY A 787 -44.38 17.32 20.58
C GLY A 787 -44.05 18.81 20.72
N LEU A 788 -43.80 19.27 21.92
CA LEU A 788 -43.39 20.65 22.19
C LEU A 788 -42.00 20.94 21.63
N GLN A 789 -41.07 20.00 21.79
CA GLN A 789 -39.73 20.14 21.25
C GLN A 789 -39.71 20.16 19.71
N ARG A 790 -40.50 19.27 19.07
CA ARG A 790 -40.63 19.25 17.61
C ARG A 790 -41.33 20.52 17.09
N GLY A 791 -42.32 21.00 17.80
CA GLY A 791 -42.97 22.25 17.47
C GLY A 791 -42.04 23.46 17.55
N TRP A 792 -41.18 23.48 18.54
CA TRP A 792 -40.14 24.50 18.70
C TRP A 792 -39.11 24.45 17.57
N GLU A 793 -38.70 23.25 17.16
CA GLU A 793 -37.81 23.07 16.02
C GLU A 793 -38.45 23.53 14.70
N THR A 794 -39.74 23.28 14.53
CA THR A 794 -40.51 23.72 13.35
C THR A 794 -40.62 25.24 13.32
N LEU A 795 -40.82 25.88 14.47
CA LEU A 795 -40.83 27.34 14.60
C LEU A 795 -39.48 27.96 14.27
N LYS A 796 -38.39 27.33 14.68
CA LYS A 796 -37.04 27.75 14.30
C LYS A 796 -36.81 27.68 12.78
N TYR A 797 -37.31 26.63 12.15
CA TYR A 797 -37.22 26.45 10.70
C TYR A 797 -38.03 27.53 9.97
N LEU A 798 -39.23 27.84 10.47
CA LEU A 798 -40.08 28.93 9.96
C LEU A 798 -39.36 30.29 10.04
N GLY A 799 -38.68 30.55 11.15
CA GLY A 799 -37.89 31.74 11.33
C GLY A 799 -36.80 31.94 10.31
N SER A 800 -36.11 30.92 10.01
CA SER A 800 -35.05 31.00 8.99
C SER A 800 -35.57 31.27 7.56
N UNK A 801 -36.52 30.85 7.44
CA UNK A 801 -37.13 31.01 6.24
C UNK A 801 -37.63 32.36 5.98
N VAL A 802 -38.21 32.83 6.87
CA VAL A 802 -38.66 34.20 6.80
C VAL A 802 -37.44 35.14 6.72
N GLN A 803 -36.40 34.84 7.42
CA GLN A 803 -35.15 35.59 7.37
C GLN A 803 -34.55 35.63 5.95
N TYR A 804 -34.48 34.49 5.29
CA TYR A 804 -33.98 34.43 3.89
C TYR A 804 -34.85 35.26 2.94
N TRP A 805 -36.17 35.16 3.12
CA TRP A 805 -37.11 35.89 2.29
C TRP A 805 -36.94 37.40 2.48
N SER A 806 -36.83 37.88 3.72
CA SER A 806 -36.66 39.31 3.99
C SER A 806 -35.30 39.82 3.51
N LEU A 807 -34.21 39.03 3.60
CA LEU A 807 -32.91 39.43 3.11
C LEU A 807 -32.90 39.58 1.59
N GLU A 808 -33.54 38.64 0.85
CA GLU A 808 -33.61 38.72 -0.61
C GLU A 808 -34.47 39.87 -1.08
N LEU A 809 -35.58 40.14 -0.40
CA LEU A 809 -36.41 41.33 -0.65
C LEU A 809 -35.60 42.60 -0.44
N LYS A 810 -34.84 42.69 0.62
CA LYS A 810 -33.96 43.83 0.93
C LYS A 810 -32.89 44.04 -0.14
N LYS A 811 -32.22 42.96 -0.54
CA LYS A 811 -31.21 43.03 -1.60
C LYS A 811 -31.81 43.50 -2.93
N SER A 812 -32.99 42.98 -3.27
CA SER A 812 -33.68 43.35 -4.51
C SER A 812 -34.15 44.79 -4.51
N ALA A 813 -34.66 45.28 -3.35
CA ALA A 813 -35.05 46.67 -3.22
C ALA A 813 -33.85 47.61 -3.32
N ILE A 814 -32.72 47.28 -2.72
CA ILE A 814 -31.49 48.07 -2.80
C ILE A 814 -30.97 48.08 -4.24
N SER A 815 -30.96 46.95 -4.92
CA SER A 815 -30.56 46.82 -6.34
C SER A 815 -31.46 47.67 -7.22
N LEU A 816 -32.77 47.65 -7.00
CA LEU A 816 -33.76 48.44 -7.73
C LEU A 816 -33.52 49.96 -7.49
N PHE A 817 -33.22 50.34 -6.25
CA PHE A 817 -32.97 51.73 -5.86
C PHE A 817 -31.69 52.26 -6.53
N ASP A 818 -30.61 51.44 -6.52
CA ASP A 818 -29.35 51.77 -7.15
C ASP A 818 -29.53 51.91 -8.67
N CYS A 819 -30.28 51.05 -9.32
CA CYS A 819 -30.56 51.12 -10.73
C CYS A 819 -31.38 52.37 -11.10
N ILE A 820 -32.37 52.74 -10.27
CA ILE A 820 -33.13 53.94 -10.47
C ILE A 820 -32.23 55.19 -10.32
N ALA A 821 -31.33 55.20 -9.33
CA ALA A 821 -30.40 56.30 -9.08
C ALA A 821 -29.46 56.47 -10.26
N ILE A 822 -28.94 55.37 -10.81
CA ILE A 822 -28.05 55.40 -11.99
C ILE A 822 -28.82 55.85 -13.23
N ALA A 823 -30.07 55.40 -13.36
CA ALA A 823 -30.94 55.82 -14.49
C ALA A 823 -31.19 57.32 -14.53
N VAL A 824 -31.45 57.90 -13.38
CA VAL A 824 -31.66 59.35 -13.30
C VAL A 824 -30.40 60.13 -13.60
N ALA A 825 -29.21 59.58 -13.28
CA ALA A 825 -27.93 60.23 -13.52
C ALA A 825 -27.44 60.19 -14.98
N GLU A 826 -27.83 59.15 -15.76
CA GLU A 826 -27.23 58.86 -17.06
C GLU A 826 -28.12 59.20 -18.29
N GLY A 827 -29.35 59.61 -18.06
CA GLY A 827 -30.23 60.07 -19.13
C GLY A 827 -31.11 58.94 -19.72
N THR A 828 -32.02 59.33 -20.63
CA THR A 828 -33.13 58.46 -21.03
C THR A 828 -32.76 57.23 -21.81
N ASP A 829 -31.63 57.23 -22.51
CA ASP A 829 -31.19 56.07 -23.33
C ASP A 829 -30.70 54.88 -22.53
N ARG A 830 -30.16 55.13 -21.31
CA ARG A 830 -29.70 54.08 -20.44
C ARG A 830 -30.77 53.58 -19.44
N ILE A 831 -31.89 54.31 -19.31
CA ILE A 831 -33.02 53.91 -18.47
C ILE A 831 -33.57 52.55 -18.89
N ILE A 832 -33.61 52.31 -20.24
CA ILE A 832 -34.14 51.06 -20.77
C ILE A 832 -33.22 49.86 -20.42
N GLU A 833 -31.94 50.04 -20.52
CA GLU A 833 -30.94 49.03 -20.14
C GLU A 833 -31.00 48.69 -18.66
N ILE A 834 -31.08 49.68 -17.83
CA ILE A 834 -31.16 49.60 -16.38
C ILE A 834 -32.47 48.92 -15.97
N ALA A 835 -33.59 49.30 -16.66
CA ALA A 835 -34.88 48.67 -16.44
C ALA A 835 -34.84 47.18 -16.74
N GLN A 836 -34.12 46.75 -17.75
CA GLN A 836 -33.91 45.31 -18.08
C GLN A 836 -33.13 44.60 -17.01
N ARG A 837 -32.08 45.25 -16.46
CA ARG A 837 -31.28 44.67 -15.37
C ARG A 837 -32.09 44.56 -14.08
N ILE A 838 -32.92 45.58 -13.78
CA ILE A 838 -33.86 45.54 -12.63
C ILE A 838 -34.82 44.37 -12.83
N TRP A 839 -35.34 44.22 -14.05
CA TRP A 839 -36.30 43.18 -14.38
C TRP A 839 -35.67 41.80 -14.15
N GLU A 840 -34.40 41.58 -14.63
CA GLU A 840 -33.71 40.34 -14.42
C GLU A 840 -33.41 40.05 -12.95
N ALA A 841 -33.04 41.08 -12.20
CA ALA A 841 -32.80 40.97 -10.75
C ALA A 841 -34.07 40.54 -10.02
N ILE A 842 -35.20 41.19 -10.33
CA ILE A 842 -36.51 40.87 -9.72
C ILE A 842 -36.98 39.46 -10.11
N ARG A 843 -36.78 39.11 -11.37
CA ARG A 843 -37.17 37.81 -11.89
C ARG A 843 -36.36 36.66 -11.24
N ASN A 844 -35.13 36.95 -10.84
CA ASN A 844 -34.24 35.96 -10.24
C ASN A 844 -34.42 35.89 -8.70
N ILE A 845 -35.25 36.73 -8.08
CA ILE A 845 -35.50 36.68 -6.63
C ILE A 845 -36.02 35.30 -6.21
N PRO A 846 -37.04 34.70 -6.85
CA PRO A 846 -37.51 33.39 -6.42
C PRO A 846 -36.44 32.32 -6.53
N ARG A 847 -35.59 32.42 -7.56
CA ARG A 847 -34.50 31.48 -7.80
C ARG A 847 -33.43 31.60 -6.72
N ARG A 848 -33.05 32.82 -6.34
CA ARG A 848 -32.08 33.08 -5.27
C ARG A 848 -32.58 32.63 -3.91
N ILE A 849 -33.88 32.84 -3.62
CA ILE A 849 -34.47 32.37 -2.38
C ILE A 849 -34.47 30.84 -2.33
N ARG A 850 -34.79 30.21 -3.45
CA ARG A 850 -34.77 28.75 -3.56
C ARG A 850 -33.35 28.20 -3.35
N GLN A 851 -32.33 28.82 -3.98
CA GLN A 851 -30.93 28.44 -3.80
C GLN A 851 -30.47 28.66 -2.34
N GLY A 852 -30.93 29.73 -1.71
CA GLY A 852 -30.63 29.98 -0.31
C GLY A 852 -31.23 28.92 0.60
N PHE A 853 -32.46 28.47 0.33
CA PHE A 853 -33.11 27.39 1.05
C PHE A 853 -32.35 26.05 0.84
N GLU A 854 -31.95 25.74 -0.38
CA GLU A 854 -31.18 24.55 -0.68
C GLU A 854 -29.84 24.56 0.05
N ALA A 855 -29.15 25.70 0.08
CA ALA A 855 -27.87 25.85 0.79
C ALA A 855 -28.04 25.74 2.31
N ALA A 856 -29.20 26.19 2.85
CA ALA A 856 -29.46 26.06 4.28
C ALA A 856 -29.83 24.63 4.67
N LEU A 857 -30.38 23.84 3.73
CA LEU A 857 -30.79 22.46 3.97
C LEU A 857 -29.62 21.47 3.79
N LEU A 858 -28.61 21.80 3.02
CA LEU A 858 -27.40 21.03 2.84
C LEU A 858 -26.35 21.33 3.90
#